data_c7a0be1cd1acff297fa92da4613c7da1
#
_entry.id   c7a0be1cd1acff297fa92da4613c7da1
#
_cell.length_a   1.000
_cell.length_b   1.000
_cell.length_c   1.000
_cell.angle_alpha   90.00
_cell.angle_beta   90.00
_cell.angle_gamma   90.00
#
_symmetry.space_group_name_H-M   'P 1'
#
loop_
_entity.id
_entity.type
_entity.pdbx_description
1 polymer ?
#
loop_
_entity_poly.entity_id
_entity_poly.type
_entity_poly.pdbx_seq_one_letter_code
_entity_poly.pdbx_strand_id
1 'polypeptide(L)'
;MTKKLSKLLILLIVSLLVVALTGCTKNKKKTPGKDSEANIYEITIKYEDGTSDLKIKRKSGAKFTFDEKNKDVNKDDKSNLVYLPQKSKTGYDFKGWRITGKSTLTLLKEGDEVKENMTVSPKFESQKFKLTLDVGKGKDLVDIDKEQTIYYGNKDTKISVPKVKSGKETEFTNICDKFLYWYIKDENDKEIQVSDLAKKGANVVSLLGEWKYLNVKENKLHAKWRTEAADITVEFKDKETGNTIIAKKTIKEYDAVTRTDDMFNLPDDKVVHHWYYEKEYTNSNKEKKYTEITYNFKDGNVEGDPLKENVTLYAKYSSVEKISSEEEYNKLVDKIETVQNSNDDAKKKQLQESIIKLTNDITFTNEVKALFSDASFPFKGRFDGNDKTIDFAAGAKIKGFNGDDNSKAFSLFGYNEGEINKLNVVNPKFDTNDADKNYVSGIAHVNNGKIINCTVKFDDLNLTSNKAVAFGGIAYLSLKNSNTTTSISDCSVTATVGLTAKSVVFGGIVAKNHGSAITGDSTEIKIKNLDNVNESIIGGIAGENEGQIEKVKNKFELVVNSPTANLGSDNTYIGGGVGINSGEIKTVSSDTTVRVDNSDGFKMGGFIGENRNIVLGVDLKLTVTNINSKNEIYFGAVNYSTYKKFTDKDATVSSVFLHGNVNIKLAENATKLRFSYFAARRDSINDNDNMLKYGRAGYRKFLIDLKTEIESKKGAEYDTSRLELGLDWYEDFKDDTSLASNIALICTAGTGDNKFGFIKVNGEDYFAKDSKGANLKDVKVNDHNLFSSNAKKTNDNLYFQNNEPGKELNNNPLTRDKSIWDIPKFYGTPGPDTGYPKLKDLA
;
A
#
# COMPACT_ATOMS: atom_id res chain seq x y z
N MET A 1 0.59 14.48 22.43
CA MET A 1 -0.05 15.22 21.31
C MET A 1 -1.54 14.89 21.10
N THR A 2 -2.01 13.71 21.43
CA THR A 2 -3.39 13.23 21.22
C THR A 2 -4.48 13.91 22.05
N LYS A 3 -4.20 14.37 23.26
CA LYS A 3 -5.18 15.09 24.10
C LYS A 3 -5.52 16.53 23.63
N LYS A 4 -4.71 17.15 22.78
CA LYS A 4 -5.01 18.46 22.18
C LYS A 4 -5.84 18.35 20.89
N LEU A 5 -5.71 17.25 20.13
CA LEU A 5 -6.54 17.04 18.94
C LEU A 5 -7.99 16.68 19.28
N SER A 6 -8.23 15.86 20.31
CA SER A 6 -9.61 15.50 20.70
C SER A 6 -10.40 16.70 21.24
N LYS A 7 -9.76 17.64 21.91
CA LYS A 7 -10.42 18.90 22.34
C LYS A 7 -10.72 19.85 21.17
N LEU A 8 -9.89 19.82 20.13
CA LEU A 8 -10.12 20.63 18.93
C LEU A 8 -11.28 20.06 18.09
N LEU A 9 -11.40 18.74 18.01
CA LEU A 9 -12.48 18.06 17.30
C LEU A 9 -13.83 18.24 17.99
N ILE A 10 -13.87 18.20 19.32
CA ILE A 10 -15.09 18.44 20.11
C ILE A 10 -15.53 19.91 20.01
N LEU A 11 -14.60 20.86 19.97
CA LEU A 11 -14.95 22.28 19.74
C LEU A 11 -15.51 22.51 18.33
N LEU A 12 -15.03 21.79 17.32
CA LEU A 12 -15.54 21.88 15.94
C LEU A 12 -16.95 21.31 15.81
N ILE A 13 -17.26 20.23 16.52
CA ILE A 13 -18.59 19.60 16.50
C ILE A 13 -19.61 20.45 17.27
N VAL A 14 -19.20 21.08 18.36
CA VAL A 14 -20.09 21.97 19.14
C VAL A 14 -20.35 23.27 18.39
N SER A 15 -19.40 23.80 17.59
CA SER A 15 -19.63 24.97 16.75
C SER A 15 -20.55 24.70 15.56
N LEU A 16 -20.56 23.48 15.01
CA LEU A 16 -21.50 23.09 13.96
C LEU A 16 -22.94 22.85 14.47
N LEU A 17 -23.12 22.42 15.73
CA LEU A 17 -24.46 22.19 16.29
C LEU A 17 -25.16 23.50 16.70
N VAL A 18 -24.42 24.56 17.00
CA VAL A 18 -25.01 25.86 17.38
C VAL A 18 -25.55 26.62 16.18
N VAL A 19 -25.04 26.35 14.97
CA VAL A 19 -25.50 26.98 13.72
C VAL A 19 -26.80 26.35 13.19
N ALA A 20 -27.13 25.11 13.60
CA ALA A 20 -28.30 24.38 13.12
C ALA A 20 -29.60 24.66 13.94
N LEU A 21 -29.53 25.39 15.04
CA LEU A 21 -30.70 25.57 15.95
C LEU A 21 -31.30 26.99 16.00
N THR A 22 -30.85 27.91 15.12
CA THR A 22 -31.40 29.28 15.11
C THR A 22 -32.14 29.68 13.82
N GLY A 23 -32.76 28.75 13.15
CA GLY A 23 -33.50 29.00 11.90
C GLY A 23 -34.97 28.61 11.92
N CYS A 24 -35.79 29.14 12.82
CA CYS A 24 -37.21 29.17 12.65
C CYS A 24 -37.90 30.16 13.61
N THR A 25 -38.16 31.38 13.20
CA THR A 25 -39.33 32.14 13.76
C THR A 25 -39.93 33.11 12.74
N LYS A 26 -41.11 32.77 12.34
CA LYS A 26 -42.34 33.57 12.13
C LYS A 26 -42.32 34.89 11.35
N ASN A 27 -43.03 34.85 10.25
CA ASN A 27 -43.65 35.96 9.58
C ASN A 27 -44.34 36.96 10.55
N LYS A 28 -43.98 38.22 10.46
CA LYS A 28 -44.87 39.36 10.85
C LYS A 28 -44.86 40.43 9.75
N LYS A 29 -46.05 40.97 9.54
CA LYS A 29 -46.51 41.92 8.56
C LYS A 29 -45.64 43.18 8.51
N LYS A 30 -45.42 43.69 7.27
CA LYS A 30 -44.87 45.01 6.95
C LYS A 30 -45.73 46.13 7.50
N THR A 31 -45.05 47.08 8.16
CA THR A 31 -45.46 48.50 8.26
C THR A 31 -44.37 49.34 7.63
N PRO A 32 -44.63 50.39 6.83
CA PRO A 32 -43.62 51.11 6.11
C PRO A 32 -43.03 52.25 6.91
N GLY A 33 -41.73 52.43 6.81
CA GLY A 33 -41.02 53.66 7.15
C GLY A 33 -40.07 53.58 8.31
N LYS A 34 -38.77 53.23 8.00
CA LYS A 34 -37.55 53.83 8.55
C LYS A 34 -36.38 53.23 7.83
N ASP A 35 -35.36 54.04 7.57
CA ASP A 35 -34.13 53.68 6.88
C ASP A 35 -33.60 52.35 7.35
N SER A 36 -33.44 51.36 6.42
CA SER A 36 -32.83 50.07 6.71
C SER A 36 -31.38 50.27 7.10
N GLU A 37 -31.00 50.05 8.36
CA GLU A 37 -29.60 49.88 8.75
C GLU A 37 -29.02 48.76 7.88
N ALA A 38 -28.10 49.13 7.00
CA ALA A 38 -27.39 48.17 6.15
C ALA A 38 -26.65 47.17 7.02
N ASN A 39 -26.90 45.87 6.80
CA ASN A 39 -26.17 44.82 7.52
C ASN A 39 -24.66 45.05 7.42
N ILE A 40 -23.95 44.96 8.56
CA ILE A 40 -22.49 45.07 8.63
C ILE A 40 -21.88 43.68 8.66
N TYR A 41 -20.94 43.47 7.79
CA TYR A 41 -20.20 42.20 7.68
C TYR A 41 -18.74 42.36 8.07
N GLU A 42 -18.17 41.30 8.69
CA GLU A 42 -16.74 41.21 9.02
C GLU A 42 -15.98 40.51 7.88
N ILE A 43 -14.95 41.16 7.38
CA ILE A 43 -14.05 40.63 6.36
C ILE A 43 -12.68 40.43 7.03
N THR A 44 -12.18 39.19 7.02
CA THR A 44 -10.83 38.86 7.44
C THR A 44 -9.94 38.73 6.21
N ILE A 45 -8.93 39.61 6.08
CA ILE A 45 -7.96 39.60 4.98
C ILE A 45 -6.70 38.88 5.49
N LYS A 46 -6.44 37.67 4.98
CA LYS A 46 -5.23 36.90 5.28
C LYS A 46 -4.17 37.20 4.24
N TYR A 47 -3.05 37.75 4.65
CA TYR A 47 -1.99 38.11 3.71
C TYR A 47 -1.07 36.98 3.31
N GLU A 48 -0.94 35.93 4.17
CA GLU A 48 -0.12 34.72 3.95
C GLU A 48 1.36 35.01 3.59
N ASP A 49 1.90 36.15 4.00
CA ASP A 49 3.28 36.62 3.77
C ASP A 49 4.02 36.93 5.09
N GLY A 50 3.47 36.50 6.23
CA GLY A 50 3.98 36.82 7.57
C GLY A 50 3.43 38.13 8.14
N THR A 51 2.70 38.90 7.38
CA THR A 51 1.93 40.06 7.88
C THR A 51 0.72 39.57 8.67
N SER A 52 0.39 40.24 9.76
CA SER A 52 -0.81 39.96 10.57
C SER A 52 -2.08 40.09 9.75
N ASP A 53 -3.02 39.17 9.96
CA ASP A 53 -4.34 39.20 9.34
C ASP A 53 -5.08 40.51 9.71
N LEU A 54 -5.73 41.15 8.75
CA LEU A 54 -6.51 42.33 8.94
C LEU A 54 -8.00 42.00 9.00
N LYS A 55 -8.67 42.44 10.08
CA LYS A 55 -10.13 42.36 10.22
C LYS A 55 -10.76 43.73 10.05
N ILE A 56 -11.71 43.86 9.15
CA ILE A 56 -12.44 45.05 8.86
C ILE A 56 -13.96 44.82 8.83
N LYS A 57 -14.74 45.81 9.15
CA LYS A 57 -16.20 45.77 9.08
C LYS A 57 -16.70 46.64 7.94
N ARG A 58 -17.64 46.13 7.15
CA ARG A 58 -18.18 46.82 5.98
C ARG A 58 -19.70 46.60 5.91
N LYS A 59 -20.38 47.61 5.37
CA LYS A 59 -21.83 47.51 5.08
C LYS A 59 -22.06 46.54 3.93
N SER A 60 -23.20 45.90 3.91
CA SER A 60 -23.65 45.08 2.78
C SER A 60 -23.57 45.88 1.48
N GLY A 61 -23.01 45.27 0.43
CA GLY A 61 -22.78 45.92 -0.87
C GLY A 61 -21.49 46.71 -0.97
N ALA A 62 -20.61 46.71 0.05
CA ALA A 62 -19.25 47.24 -0.09
C ALA A 62 -18.50 46.48 -1.19
N LYS A 63 -17.68 47.15 -1.99
CA LYS A 63 -17.04 46.58 -3.17
C LYS A 63 -15.56 46.31 -2.96
N PHE A 64 -15.09 45.18 -3.48
CA PHE A 64 -13.65 44.89 -3.54
C PHE A 64 -12.99 45.75 -4.62
N THR A 65 -11.79 46.26 -4.30
CA THR A 65 -10.94 46.98 -5.25
C THR A 65 -9.49 46.54 -5.16
N PHE A 66 -8.83 46.47 -6.29
CA PHE A 66 -7.40 46.17 -6.41
C PHE A 66 -6.58 47.40 -6.81
N ASP A 67 -7.22 48.54 -7.01
CA ASP A 67 -6.56 49.81 -7.35
C ASP A 67 -5.78 50.34 -6.14
N GLU A 68 -4.46 50.50 -6.29
CA GLU A 68 -3.55 50.97 -5.24
C GLU A 68 -3.88 52.38 -4.72
N LYS A 69 -4.55 53.20 -5.54
CA LYS A 69 -5.07 54.50 -5.11
C LYS A 69 -6.02 54.42 -3.91
N ASN A 70 -6.64 53.23 -3.75
CA ASN A 70 -7.57 52.93 -2.65
C ASN A 70 -6.93 52.19 -1.48
N LYS A 71 -5.61 52.13 -1.35
CA LYS A 71 -4.90 51.36 -0.34
C LYS A 71 -5.26 51.68 1.11
N ASP A 72 -5.65 52.88 1.40
CA ASP A 72 -5.95 53.35 2.75
C ASP A 72 -7.41 53.14 3.17
N VAL A 73 -8.30 52.74 2.25
CA VAL A 73 -9.74 52.51 2.55
C VAL A 73 -9.96 51.45 3.63
N ASN A 74 -9.05 50.48 3.77
CA ASN A 74 -9.15 49.45 4.83
C ASN A 74 -8.95 50.04 6.24
N LYS A 75 -8.40 51.22 6.39
CA LYS A 75 -8.21 51.92 7.67
C LYS A 75 -9.45 52.76 8.06
N ASP A 76 -10.38 52.97 7.13
CA ASP A 76 -11.58 53.75 7.34
C ASP A 76 -12.83 52.87 7.44
N ASP A 77 -13.43 52.79 8.62
CA ASP A 77 -14.65 51.98 8.87
C ASP A 77 -15.89 52.51 8.13
N LYS A 78 -15.90 53.70 7.61
CA LYS A 78 -16.99 54.29 6.84
C LYS A 78 -16.85 54.03 5.35
N SER A 79 -15.73 53.50 4.89
CA SER A 79 -15.52 53.20 3.49
C SER A 79 -16.46 52.09 2.97
N ASN A 80 -16.97 52.31 1.75
CA ASN A 80 -17.71 51.27 1.03
C ASN A 80 -16.81 50.38 0.13
N LEU A 81 -15.50 50.42 0.35
CA LEU A 81 -14.51 49.65 -0.39
C LEU A 81 -13.71 48.73 0.50
N VAL A 82 -13.24 47.62 -0.06
CA VAL A 82 -12.29 46.70 0.53
C VAL A 82 -11.10 46.60 -0.41
N TYR A 83 -9.96 47.14 -0.03
CA TYR A 83 -8.75 47.07 -0.85
C TYR A 83 -7.97 45.76 -0.62
N LEU A 84 -7.67 45.11 -1.72
CA LEU A 84 -6.86 43.87 -1.74
C LEU A 84 -5.64 44.10 -2.64
N PRO A 85 -4.42 44.21 -2.08
CA PRO A 85 -3.23 44.55 -2.85
C PRO A 85 -2.79 43.38 -3.75
N GLN A 86 -2.10 43.69 -4.83
CA GLN A 86 -1.36 42.71 -5.57
C GLN A 86 -0.28 42.11 -4.68
N LYS A 87 -0.12 40.82 -4.70
CA LYS A 87 0.86 40.08 -3.90
C LYS A 87 1.94 39.49 -4.78
N SER A 88 3.15 39.46 -4.26
CA SER A 88 4.27 38.75 -4.86
C SER A 88 4.75 37.63 -3.93
N LYS A 89 5.07 36.51 -4.51
CA LYS A 89 5.67 35.37 -3.81
C LYS A 89 6.68 34.72 -4.73
N THR A 90 7.95 34.65 -4.30
CA THR A 90 9.03 34.11 -5.13
C THR A 90 8.68 32.72 -5.64
N GLY A 91 8.73 32.54 -6.97
CA GLY A 91 8.43 31.27 -7.64
C GLY A 91 6.96 30.95 -7.83
N TYR A 92 6.07 31.90 -7.53
CA TYR A 92 4.64 31.72 -7.73
C TYR A 92 4.05 32.91 -8.48
N ASP A 93 3.10 32.62 -9.35
CA ASP A 93 2.26 33.63 -10.00
C ASP A 93 1.09 33.95 -9.08
N PHE A 94 0.90 35.21 -8.81
CA PHE A 94 -0.30 35.64 -8.11
C PHE A 94 -1.48 35.62 -9.08
N LYS A 95 -2.54 34.88 -8.78
CA LYS A 95 -3.73 34.69 -9.61
C LYS A 95 -4.91 35.55 -9.16
N GLY A 96 -4.78 36.21 -8.02
CA GLY A 96 -5.83 37.04 -7.46
C GLY A 96 -6.20 36.63 -6.03
N TRP A 97 -7.28 37.19 -5.52
CA TRP A 97 -7.81 36.90 -4.19
C TRP A 97 -9.00 35.94 -4.27
N ARG A 98 -9.16 35.08 -3.29
CA ARG A 98 -10.26 34.11 -3.19
C ARG A 98 -10.95 34.17 -1.84
N ILE A 99 -12.22 33.77 -1.79
CA ILE A 99 -12.95 33.56 -0.54
C ILE A 99 -12.56 32.17 0.01
N THR A 100 -12.06 32.14 1.25
CA THR A 100 -11.66 30.91 1.92
C THR A 100 -12.89 30.15 2.45
N GLY A 101 -12.94 28.85 2.28
CA GLY A 101 -14.02 27.99 2.83
C GLY A 101 -15.19 27.73 1.88
N LYS A 102 -15.20 28.27 0.67
CA LYS A 102 -16.16 27.90 -0.37
C LYS A 102 -15.58 26.81 -1.28
N SER A 103 -16.41 25.85 -1.66
CA SER A 103 -16.03 24.69 -2.48
C SER A 103 -15.67 25.05 -3.93
N THR A 104 -16.11 26.19 -4.43
CA THR A 104 -15.78 26.70 -5.76
C THR A 104 -14.65 27.72 -5.67
N LEU A 105 -13.60 27.47 -6.46
CA LEU A 105 -12.38 28.29 -6.57
C LEU A 105 -12.67 29.59 -7.39
N THR A 106 -13.62 30.41 -6.92
CA THR A 106 -13.95 31.66 -7.59
C THR A 106 -13.02 32.77 -7.07
N LEU A 107 -12.25 33.34 -7.97
CA LEU A 107 -11.45 34.53 -7.66
C LEU A 107 -12.35 35.77 -7.61
N LEU A 108 -12.05 36.63 -6.65
CA LEU A 108 -12.70 37.95 -6.55
C LEU A 108 -12.32 38.81 -7.72
N LYS A 109 -13.28 39.57 -8.21
CA LYS A 109 -13.14 40.56 -9.30
C LYS A 109 -13.28 41.97 -8.76
N GLU A 110 -12.74 42.90 -9.52
CA GLU A 110 -12.97 44.32 -9.25
C GLU A 110 -14.48 44.63 -9.20
N GLY A 111 -14.93 45.22 -8.12
CA GLY A 111 -16.34 45.58 -7.93
C GLY A 111 -17.24 44.49 -7.35
N ASP A 112 -16.73 43.26 -7.07
CA ASP A 112 -17.50 42.24 -6.37
C ASP A 112 -17.97 42.75 -5.00
N GLU A 113 -19.16 42.36 -4.57
CA GLU A 113 -19.82 42.92 -3.41
C GLU A 113 -19.68 42.04 -2.17
N VAL A 114 -19.52 42.68 -1.02
CA VAL A 114 -19.58 42.01 0.29
C VAL A 114 -21.04 41.73 0.64
N LYS A 115 -21.41 40.45 0.79
CA LYS A 115 -22.78 39.99 1.07
C LYS A 115 -22.92 39.17 2.35
N GLU A 116 -21.82 38.80 2.96
CA GLU A 116 -21.75 37.96 4.16
C GLU A 116 -20.41 38.13 4.88
N ASN A 117 -20.27 37.64 6.09
CA ASN A 117 -18.97 37.52 6.74
C ASN A 117 -18.06 36.60 5.92
N MET A 118 -16.83 36.98 5.68
CA MET A 118 -15.95 36.19 4.85
C MET A 118 -14.46 36.34 5.22
N THR A 119 -13.71 35.33 4.86
CA THR A 119 -12.24 35.37 4.89
C THR A 119 -11.73 35.34 3.47
N VAL A 120 -10.84 36.23 3.13
CA VAL A 120 -10.20 36.29 1.82
C VAL A 120 -8.70 36.03 1.96
N SER A 121 -8.13 35.29 1.01
CA SER A 121 -6.69 34.97 0.96
C SER A 121 -6.16 35.03 -0.45
N PRO A 122 -4.85 35.31 -0.65
CA PRO A 122 -4.25 35.35 -1.98
C PRO A 122 -4.20 33.92 -2.57
N LYS A 123 -4.44 33.80 -3.85
CA LYS A 123 -4.25 32.57 -4.62
C LYS A 123 -2.96 32.68 -5.40
N PHE A 124 -2.08 31.72 -5.15
CA PHE A 124 -0.82 31.57 -5.87
C PHE A 124 -0.83 30.26 -6.65
N GLU A 125 -0.22 30.26 -7.82
CA GLU A 125 0.10 29.07 -8.59
C GLU A 125 1.60 28.96 -8.77
N SER A 126 2.15 27.76 -8.60
CA SER A 126 3.58 27.49 -8.79
C SER A 126 3.97 27.79 -10.22
N GLN A 127 5.05 28.54 -10.41
CA GLN A 127 5.61 28.76 -11.74
C GLN A 127 6.14 27.46 -12.31
N LYS A 128 5.96 27.33 -13.62
CA LYS A 128 6.39 26.16 -14.40
C LYS A 128 7.73 26.45 -15.05
N PHE A 129 8.63 25.49 -15.00
CA PHE A 129 9.92 25.55 -15.68
C PHE A 129 10.09 24.37 -16.60
N LYS A 130 10.67 24.62 -17.76
CA LYS A 130 11.11 23.59 -18.66
C LYS A 130 12.58 23.29 -18.35
N LEU A 131 12.85 22.10 -17.90
CA LEU A 131 14.20 21.60 -17.61
C LEU A 131 14.63 20.71 -18.74
N THR A 132 15.79 21.01 -19.35
CA THR A 132 16.38 20.19 -20.39
C THR A 132 17.38 19.21 -19.78
N LEU A 133 17.29 17.94 -20.14
CA LEU A 133 18.20 16.86 -19.72
C LEU A 133 19.17 16.54 -20.87
N ASP A 134 20.41 16.98 -20.74
CA ASP A 134 21.45 16.76 -21.74
C ASP A 134 22.30 15.55 -21.36
N VAL A 135 22.10 14.47 -22.06
CA VAL A 135 22.81 13.22 -21.86
C VAL A 135 24.18 13.17 -22.59
N GLY A 136 24.57 14.23 -23.30
CA GLY A 136 25.89 14.32 -23.94
C GLY A 136 26.22 13.11 -24.81
N LYS A 137 27.35 12.43 -24.52
CA LYS A 137 27.84 11.26 -25.27
C LYS A 137 26.85 10.08 -25.32
N GLY A 138 25.94 9.99 -24.38
CA GLY A 138 24.91 8.93 -24.31
C GLY A 138 23.66 9.19 -25.14
N LYS A 139 23.58 10.28 -25.91
CA LYS A 139 22.35 10.82 -26.51
C LYS A 139 21.53 9.83 -27.34
N ASP A 140 22.19 8.95 -28.07
CA ASP A 140 21.52 8.01 -28.97
C ASP A 140 21.42 6.59 -28.38
N LEU A 141 22.05 6.36 -27.22
CA LEU A 141 22.18 5.07 -26.57
C LEU A 141 21.26 4.92 -25.34
N VAL A 142 20.65 5.99 -24.88
CA VAL A 142 19.80 5.97 -23.70
C VAL A 142 18.38 6.44 -23.97
N ASP A 143 17.43 5.88 -23.23
CA ASP A 143 16.04 6.33 -23.19
C ASP A 143 15.89 7.30 -22.03
N ILE A 144 15.47 8.53 -22.36
CA ILE A 144 15.14 9.56 -21.40
C ILE A 144 14.29 10.64 -22.08
N ASP A 145 13.32 11.15 -21.37
CA ASP A 145 12.59 12.36 -21.76
C ASP A 145 13.55 13.55 -21.66
N LYS A 146 13.91 14.13 -22.81
CA LYS A 146 14.91 15.21 -22.89
C LYS A 146 14.44 16.49 -22.23
N GLU A 147 13.15 16.63 -21.96
CA GLU A 147 12.54 17.79 -21.36
C GLU A 147 11.54 17.40 -20.29
N GLN A 148 11.66 17.99 -19.12
CA GLN A 148 10.72 17.79 -18.02
C GLN A 148 10.15 19.15 -17.59
N THR A 149 8.84 19.20 -17.34
CA THR A 149 8.22 20.37 -16.70
C THR A 149 8.32 20.19 -15.19
N ILE A 150 8.96 21.14 -14.52
CA ILE A 150 9.04 21.20 -13.08
C ILE A 150 8.26 22.41 -12.55
N TYR A 151 7.78 22.31 -11.31
CA TYR A 151 6.99 23.34 -10.67
C TYR A 151 7.73 23.82 -9.42
N TYR A 152 7.79 25.14 -9.22
CA TYR A 152 8.41 25.72 -8.04
C TYR A 152 7.78 25.19 -6.74
N GLY A 153 8.61 24.78 -5.80
CA GLY A 153 8.16 24.26 -4.50
C GLY A 153 7.57 22.85 -4.49
N ASN A 154 7.50 22.17 -5.65
CA ASN A 154 7.09 20.77 -5.68
C ASN A 154 8.27 19.86 -5.31
N LYS A 155 8.22 19.30 -4.09
CA LYS A 155 9.30 18.44 -3.54
C LYS A 155 9.26 17.01 -4.07
N ASP A 156 8.20 16.61 -4.75
CA ASP A 156 7.94 15.21 -5.13
C ASP A 156 8.35 14.88 -6.57
N THR A 157 8.73 15.87 -7.37
CA THR A 157 9.15 15.61 -8.76
C THR A 157 10.53 14.98 -8.79
N LYS A 158 10.62 13.74 -9.26
CA LYS A 158 11.89 13.03 -9.46
C LYS A 158 12.42 13.35 -10.86
N ILE A 159 13.72 13.63 -10.96
CA ILE A 159 14.39 13.74 -12.26
C ILE A 159 14.74 12.34 -12.75
N SER A 160 14.35 12.03 -13.98
CA SER A 160 14.60 10.73 -14.59
C SER A 160 16.11 10.43 -14.69
N VAL A 161 16.48 9.19 -14.41
CA VAL A 161 17.83 8.67 -14.64
C VAL A 161 17.85 8.08 -16.05
N PRO A 162 18.91 8.35 -16.86
CA PRO A 162 19.03 7.75 -18.19
C PRO A 162 19.08 6.22 -18.10
N LYS A 163 18.30 5.53 -18.93
CA LYS A 163 18.34 4.06 -19.05
C LYS A 163 18.94 3.70 -20.41
N VAL A 164 19.84 2.70 -20.45
CA VAL A 164 20.39 2.20 -21.71
C VAL A 164 19.28 1.56 -22.53
N LYS A 165 19.25 1.85 -23.83
CA LYS A 165 18.29 1.24 -24.76
C LYS A 165 18.58 -0.25 -24.92
N SER A 166 17.53 -1.05 -24.96
CA SER A 166 17.65 -2.49 -25.19
C SER A 166 18.39 -2.78 -26.50
N GLY A 167 19.40 -3.63 -26.43
CA GLY A 167 20.28 -3.99 -27.56
C GLY A 167 21.41 -2.98 -27.84
N LYS A 168 21.57 -1.95 -27.01
CA LYS A 168 22.64 -0.95 -27.08
C LYS A 168 23.65 -1.03 -25.94
N GLU A 169 23.55 -2.06 -25.10
CA GLU A 169 24.36 -2.23 -23.89
C GLU A 169 25.87 -2.27 -24.21
N THR A 170 26.27 -3.04 -25.22
CA THR A 170 27.67 -3.17 -25.61
C THR A 170 28.21 -1.88 -26.21
N GLU A 171 27.44 -1.20 -27.08
CA GLU A 171 27.81 0.07 -27.68
C GLU A 171 27.96 1.15 -26.61
N PHE A 172 27.03 1.14 -25.64
CA PHE A 172 27.04 2.04 -24.50
C PHE A 172 28.32 1.85 -23.64
N THR A 173 28.65 0.62 -23.30
CA THR A 173 29.82 0.28 -22.49
C THR A 173 31.14 0.69 -23.15
N ASN A 174 31.21 0.74 -24.47
CA ASN A 174 32.39 1.20 -25.20
C ASN A 174 32.58 2.72 -25.14
N ILE A 175 31.52 3.48 -24.85
CA ILE A 175 31.55 4.96 -24.85
C ILE A 175 31.48 5.50 -23.42
N CYS A 176 30.63 4.90 -22.59
CA CYS A 176 30.38 5.24 -21.19
C CYS A 176 29.89 4.01 -20.46
N ASP A 177 30.45 3.66 -19.31
CA ASP A 177 30.05 2.45 -18.61
C ASP A 177 29.00 2.66 -17.54
N LYS A 178 28.86 3.87 -17.00
CA LYS A 178 27.89 4.16 -15.95
C LYS A 178 27.48 5.62 -15.93
N PHE A 179 26.18 5.88 -15.68
CA PHE A 179 25.70 7.20 -15.30
C PHE A 179 26.09 7.48 -13.85
N LEU A 180 26.73 8.64 -13.61
CA LEU A 180 27.19 9.01 -12.28
C LEU A 180 26.21 9.96 -11.60
N TYR A 181 25.94 11.09 -12.20
CA TYR A 181 25.05 12.13 -11.66
C TYR A 181 24.68 13.16 -12.71
N TRP A 182 23.69 13.97 -12.36
CA TRP A 182 23.39 15.20 -13.06
C TRP A 182 24.20 16.36 -12.46
N TYR A 183 24.71 17.27 -13.31
CA TYR A 183 25.37 18.48 -12.88
C TYR A 183 24.87 19.71 -13.64
N ILE A 184 25.05 20.89 -13.03
CA ILE A 184 24.91 22.20 -13.66
C ILE A 184 26.28 22.83 -13.81
N LYS A 185 26.38 23.85 -14.68
CA LYS A 185 27.56 24.69 -14.79
C LYS A 185 27.26 26.03 -14.14
N ASP A 186 28.19 26.52 -13.30
CA ASP A 186 28.10 27.88 -12.75
C ASP A 186 28.53 28.96 -13.79
N GLU A 187 28.55 30.20 -13.38
CA GLU A 187 28.91 31.33 -14.23
C GLU A 187 30.33 31.26 -14.81
N ASN A 188 31.20 30.45 -14.18
CA ASN A 188 32.58 30.20 -14.56
C ASN A 188 32.77 28.86 -15.27
N ASP A 189 31.69 28.24 -15.75
CA ASP A 189 31.66 26.91 -16.35
C ASP A 189 32.12 25.77 -15.43
N LYS A 190 32.19 26.03 -14.09
CA LYS A 190 32.50 25.01 -13.10
C LYS A 190 31.33 24.05 -12.90
N GLU A 191 31.66 22.77 -12.93
CA GLU A 191 30.68 21.70 -12.68
C GLU A 191 30.25 21.67 -11.21
N ILE A 192 28.95 21.74 -10.97
CA ILE A 192 28.34 21.59 -9.65
C ILE A 192 27.42 20.39 -9.71
N GLN A 193 27.77 19.34 -8.98
CA GLN A 193 26.98 18.12 -8.90
C GLN A 193 25.64 18.38 -8.20
N VAL A 194 24.54 17.96 -8.80
CA VAL A 194 23.20 18.20 -8.26
C VAL A 194 22.99 17.46 -6.94
N SER A 195 23.60 16.31 -6.74
CA SER A 195 23.55 15.57 -5.47
C SER A 195 24.34 16.23 -4.33
N ASP A 196 25.39 17.01 -4.64
CA ASP A 196 26.13 17.78 -3.64
C ASP A 196 25.32 18.98 -3.12
N LEU A 197 24.37 19.44 -3.93
CA LEU A 197 23.38 20.42 -3.54
C LEU A 197 22.29 19.80 -2.64
N ALA A 198 22.10 18.48 -2.74
CA ALA A 198 21.06 17.71 -2.03
C ALA A 198 21.55 17.16 -0.68
N LYS A 199 22.20 17.95 0.14
CA LYS A 199 22.57 17.48 1.48
C LYS A 199 21.35 17.03 2.27
N LYS A 200 21.26 15.71 2.45
CA LYS A 200 20.32 14.98 3.33
C LYS A 200 18.83 15.19 3.03
N GLY A 201 18.29 14.36 2.17
CA GLY A 201 16.84 14.17 2.04
C GLY A 201 16.08 15.21 1.24
N ALA A 202 16.73 16.25 0.74
CA ALA A 202 16.13 17.13 -0.24
C ALA A 202 16.21 16.46 -1.61
N ASN A 203 15.08 16.21 -2.24
CA ASN A 203 15.10 15.76 -3.61
C ASN A 203 15.61 16.92 -4.51
N VAL A 204 16.20 16.56 -5.65
CA VAL A 204 16.84 17.51 -6.58
C VAL A 204 15.94 18.69 -6.97
N VAL A 205 14.63 18.48 -7.01
CA VAL A 205 13.64 19.50 -7.37
C VAL A 205 13.44 20.53 -6.27
N SER A 206 13.63 20.18 -4.99
CA SER A 206 13.54 21.18 -3.92
C SER A 206 14.66 22.21 -4.00
N LEU A 207 15.80 21.85 -4.56
CA LEU A 207 16.96 22.73 -4.75
C LEU A 207 16.85 23.56 -6.03
N LEU A 208 16.40 22.97 -7.11
CA LEU A 208 16.04 23.68 -8.33
C LEU A 208 14.84 24.59 -8.07
N GLY A 209 13.91 24.20 -7.19
CA GLY A 209 12.76 24.96 -6.77
C GLY A 209 13.07 26.19 -5.91
N GLU A 210 14.27 26.31 -5.35
CA GLU A 210 14.71 27.53 -4.63
C GLU A 210 15.25 28.64 -5.55
N TRP A 211 15.12 28.49 -6.86
CA TRP A 211 15.55 29.50 -7.87
C TRP A 211 17.03 29.81 -7.94
N LYS A 212 17.77 29.59 -6.90
CA LYS A 212 19.19 29.94 -6.79
C LYS A 212 20.04 29.35 -7.92
N TYR A 213 19.58 28.22 -8.48
CA TYR A 213 20.29 27.46 -9.51
C TYR A 213 19.59 27.48 -10.88
N LEU A 214 18.33 27.91 -10.98
CA LEU A 214 17.60 28.01 -12.25
C LEU A 214 17.96 29.29 -13.06
N ASN A 215 18.61 30.24 -12.43
CA ASN A 215 19.13 31.45 -13.11
C ASN A 215 20.53 31.28 -13.73
N VAL A 216 21.08 30.07 -13.69
CA VAL A 216 22.31 29.75 -14.43
C VAL A 216 21.93 29.70 -15.91
N LYS A 217 22.74 30.27 -16.78
CA LYS A 217 22.61 30.52 -18.22
C LYS A 217 21.66 29.61 -19.03
N GLU A 218 21.37 28.39 -18.56
CA GLU A 218 20.51 27.43 -19.23
C GLU A 218 19.77 26.60 -18.17
N ASN A 219 18.44 26.45 -18.27
CA ASN A 219 17.66 25.50 -17.51
C ASN A 219 17.99 24.06 -17.94
N LYS A 220 19.23 23.64 -17.75
CA LYS A 220 19.80 22.43 -18.33
C LYS A 220 20.59 21.65 -17.28
N LEU A 221 20.31 20.35 -17.17
CA LEU A 221 21.15 19.41 -16.46
C LEU A 221 21.99 18.62 -17.45
N HIS A 222 23.28 18.48 -17.16
CA HIS A 222 24.21 17.68 -17.94
C HIS A 222 24.46 16.35 -17.25
N ALA A 223 24.44 15.26 -18.02
CA ALA A 223 24.77 13.93 -17.51
C ALA A 223 26.29 13.78 -17.39
N LYS A 224 26.74 13.35 -16.22
CA LYS A 224 28.12 12.89 -16.01
C LYS A 224 28.17 11.39 -16.20
N TRP A 225 29.04 10.97 -17.09
CA TRP A 225 29.29 9.57 -17.40
C TRP A 225 30.69 9.17 -16.96
N ARG A 226 30.85 7.95 -16.49
CA ARG A 226 32.12 7.34 -16.26
C ARG A 226 32.67 6.86 -17.60
N THR A 227 33.86 7.32 -17.99
CA THR A 227 34.54 6.92 -19.23
C THR A 227 35.79 6.08 -18.97
N GLU A 228 36.43 6.28 -17.81
CA GLU A 228 37.56 5.50 -17.30
C GLU A 228 37.42 5.47 -15.78
N ALA A 229 37.25 4.29 -15.22
CA ALA A 229 37.11 4.14 -13.79
C ALA A 229 38.43 3.71 -13.17
N ALA A 230 38.97 4.53 -12.28
CA ALA A 230 40.11 4.13 -11.45
C ALA A 230 39.68 3.05 -10.45
N ASP A 231 40.57 2.16 -10.14
CA ASP A 231 40.40 1.24 -9.03
C ASP A 231 40.67 1.99 -7.71
N ILE A 232 39.71 1.90 -6.79
CA ILE A 232 39.88 2.45 -5.44
C ILE A 232 39.83 1.33 -4.42
N THR A 233 40.57 1.52 -3.34
CA THR A 233 40.67 0.56 -2.24
C THR A 233 39.77 1.03 -1.10
N VAL A 234 38.94 0.13 -0.61
CA VAL A 234 38.16 0.31 0.60
C VAL A 234 38.72 -0.61 1.68
N GLU A 235 39.25 0.00 2.76
CA GLU A 235 39.78 -0.72 3.91
C GLU A 235 38.74 -0.72 5.03
N PHE A 236 38.44 -1.88 5.56
CA PHE A 236 37.56 -2.08 6.72
C PHE A 236 38.43 -2.30 7.96
N LYS A 237 38.28 -1.44 8.98
CA LYS A 237 39.13 -1.45 10.17
C LYS A 237 38.35 -1.50 11.46
N ASP A 238 38.92 -2.16 12.44
CA ASP A 238 38.50 -2.10 13.84
C ASP A 238 39.29 -0.99 14.56
N LYS A 239 38.60 0.12 14.87
CA LYS A 239 39.22 1.25 15.57
C LYS A 239 39.51 0.94 17.05
N GLU A 240 38.72 0.06 17.67
CA GLU A 240 38.88 -0.32 19.07
C GLU A 240 40.13 -1.17 19.32
N THR A 241 40.57 -1.94 18.33
CA THR A 241 41.78 -2.78 18.38
C THR A 241 43.01 -2.14 17.71
N GLY A 242 43.07 -0.79 17.66
CA GLY A 242 44.22 -0.06 17.11
C GLY A 242 44.25 0.00 15.58
N ASN A 243 43.11 0.10 14.92
CA ASN A 243 43.00 0.16 13.47
C ASN A 243 43.38 -1.15 12.74
N THR A 244 43.16 -2.30 13.36
CA THR A 244 43.35 -3.60 12.72
C THR A 244 42.49 -3.73 11.47
N ILE A 245 43.10 -4.18 10.38
CA ILE A 245 42.38 -4.38 9.11
C ILE A 245 41.57 -5.65 9.20
N ILE A 246 40.22 -5.50 9.04
CA ILE A 246 39.25 -6.59 9.01
C ILE A 246 39.11 -7.16 7.59
N ALA A 247 39.04 -6.26 6.61
CA ALA A 247 38.91 -6.62 5.20
C ALA A 247 39.44 -5.52 4.27
N LYS A 248 39.73 -5.89 3.04
CA LYS A 248 40.04 -4.98 1.93
C LYS A 248 39.21 -5.35 0.71
N LYS A 249 38.66 -4.35 0.05
CA LYS A 249 37.97 -4.54 -1.24
C LYS A 249 38.48 -3.51 -2.24
N THR A 250 38.62 -3.94 -3.48
CA THR A 250 38.90 -3.04 -4.61
C THR A 250 37.61 -2.93 -5.40
N ILE A 251 37.16 -1.71 -5.61
CA ILE A 251 35.97 -1.40 -6.42
C ILE A 251 36.31 -0.33 -7.44
N LYS A 252 35.48 -0.13 -8.44
CA LYS A 252 35.67 0.99 -9.36
C LYS A 252 35.18 2.28 -8.70
N GLU A 253 35.87 3.39 -9.01
CA GLU A 253 35.46 4.73 -8.61
C GLU A 253 33.97 4.96 -8.93
N TYR A 254 33.21 5.58 -8.04
CA TYR A 254 31.75 5.77 -8.07
C TYR A 254 30.91 4.49 -8.01
N ASP A 255 31.49 3.35 -7.69
CA ASP A 255 30.72 2.19 -7.27
C ASP A 255 30.56 2.17 -5.75
N ALA A 256 29.54 1.47 -5.28
CA ALA A 256 29.37 1.13 -3.88
C ALA A 256 29.88 -0.28 -3.61
N VAL A 257 30.35 -0.53 -2.40
CA VAL A 257 30.74 -1.89 -1.99
C VAL A 257 29.48 -2.75 -1.89
N THR A 258 29.47 -3.87 -2.61
CA THR A 258 28.42 -4.88 -2.46
C THR A 258 28.67 -5.67 -1.18
N ARG A 259 27.64 -5.80 -0.34
CA ARG A 259 27.67 -6.60 0.88
C ARG A 259 27.56 -8.09 0.52
N THR A 260 28.39 -8.92 1.12
CA THR A 260 28.25 -10.38 1.13
C THR A 260 28.34 -10.86 2.59
N ASP A 261 27.63 -11.92 2.93
CA ASP A 261 27.52 -12.42 4.32
C ASP A 261 28.86 -12.85 4.91
N ASP A 262 29.81 -13.29 4.07
CA ASP A 262 31.14 -13.76 4.42
C ASP A 262 32.23 -12.67 4.31
N MET A 263 31.83 -11.42 4.06
CA MET A 263 32.77 -10.33 3.72
C MET A 263 33.71 -9.95 4.88
N PHE A 264 33.26 -10.18 6.12
CA PHE A 264 34.01 -9.76 7.30
C PHE A 264 34.30 -10.90 8.24
N ASN A 265 35.59 -11.11 8.53
CA ASN A 265 36.02 -12.09 9.54
C ASN A 265 36.01 -11.39 10.91
N LEU A 266 34.85 -11.37 11.56
CA LEU A 266 34.64 -10.74 12.85
C LEU A 266 34.74 -11.79 13.97
N PRO A 267 35.25 -11.40 15.16
CA PRO A 267 35.13 -12.22 16.35
C PRO A 267 33.68 -12.55 16.68
N ASP A 268 33.38 -13.74 17.18
CA ASP A 268 32.01 -14.22 17.49
C ASP A 268 31.27 -13.37 18.54
N ASP A 269 31.99 -12.55 19.28
CA ASP A 269 31.47 -11.66 20.32
C ASP A 269 31.25 -10.22 19.86
N LYS A 270 31.62 -9.92 18.61
CA LYS A 270 31.48 -8.57 18.03
C LYS A 270 30.53 -8.60 16.84
N VAL A 271 29.54 -7.75 16.85
CA VAL A 271 28.69 -7.52 15.67
C VAL A 271 28.76 -6.04 15.31
N VAL A 272 29.01 -5.78 14.02
CA VAL A 272 29.05 -4.40 13.55
C VAL A 272 27.63 -3.87 13.40
N HIS A 273 27.31 -2.82 14.16
CA HIS A 273 26.05 -2.11 14.02
C HIS A 273 25.99 -1.38 12.67
N HIS A 274 27.03 -0.61 12.37
CA HIS A 274 27.20 0.04 11.08
C HIS A 274 28.69 0.29 10.79
N TRP A 275 28.98 0.50 9.51
CA TRP A 275 30.26 0.99 9.08
C TRP A 275 30.20 2.48 8.84
N TYR A 276 31.26 3.22 9.21
CA TYR A 276 31.34 4.65 9.03
C TYR A 276 32.71 5.08 8.57
N TYR A 277 32.81 6.25 7.95
CA TYR A 277 34.07 6.95 7.70
C TYR A 277 34.04 8.30 8.38
N GLU A 278 35.24 8.83 8.65
CA GLU A 278 35.42 10.12 9.31
C GLU A 278 35.60 11.20 8.25
N LYS A 279 34.76 12.23 8.29
CA LYS A 279 34.87 13.42 7.47
C LYS A 279 35.38 14.58 8.30
N GLU A 280 36.54 15.14 7.90
CA GLU A 280 37.12 16.33 8.52
C GLU A 280 36.23 17.57 8.23
N TYR A 281 36.00 18.36 9.22
CA TYR A 281 35.40 19.70 9.11
C TYR A 281 36.08 20.67 10.05
N THR A 282 36.10 21.98 9.72
CA THR A 282 36.62 23.02 10.57
C THR A 282 35.48 23.68 11.35
N ASN A 283 35.53 23.69 12.67
CA ASN A 283 34.53 24.32 13.50
C ASN A 283 34.66 25.87 13.50
N SER A 284 33.75 26.57 14.19
CA SER A 284 33.76 28.03 14.30
C SER A 284 35.04 28.59 14.93
N ASN A 285 35.77 27.77 15.73
CA ASN A 285 37.04 28.13 16.40
C ASN A 285 38.27 27.84 15.53
N LYS A 286 38.08 27.49 14.26
CA LYS A 286 39.12 27.09 13.31
C LYS A 286 39.87 25.78 13.69
N GLU A 287 39.30 24.95 14.55
CA GLU A 287 39.85 23.64 14.91
C GLU A 287 39.36 22.59 13.90
N LYS A 288 40.26 21.67 13.51
CA LYS A 288 39.90 20.48 12.72
C LYS A 288 39.15 19.49 13.60
N LYS A 289 37.99 19.10 13.22
CA LYS A 289 37.15 18.07 13.87
C LYS A 289 36.66 17.05 12.84
N TYR A 290 36.30 15.88 13.32
CA TYR A 290 35.80 14.81 12.50
C TYR A 290 34.35 14.49 12.85
N THR A 291 33.54 14.21 11.84
CA THR A 291 32.20 13.69 12.03
C THR A 291 32.10 12.30 11.40
N GLU A 292 31.44 11.39 12.09
CA GLU A 292 31.18 10.04 11.61
C GLU A 292 30.06 10.11 10.54
N ILE A 293 30.31 9.54 9.39
CA ILE A 293 29.33 9.39 8.30
C ILE A 293 29.09 7.90 8.11
N THR A 294 27.89 7.45 8.36
CA THR A 294 27.46 6.05 8.12
C THR A 294 27.56 5.72 6.64
N TYR A 295 28.09 4.55 6.32
CA TYR A 295 28.24 4.03 4.97
C TYR A 295 27.15 2.98 4.69
N ASN A 296 26.41 3.15 3.58
CA ASN A 296 25.41 2.21 3.11
C ASN A 296 26.00 1.33 2.02
N PHE A 297 25.94 0.00 2.22
CA PHE A 297 26.36 -0.99 1.24
C PHE A 297 25.33 -1.14 0.13
N LYS A 298 25.80 -1.58 -1.04
CA LYS A 298 24.90 -2.12 -2.06
C LYS A 298 24.44 -3.51 -1.61
N ASP A 299 23.12 -3.70 -1.56
CA ASP A 299 22.51 -4.97 -1.15
C ASP A 299 21.28 -5.24 -2.05
N GLY A 300 21.35 -6.30 -2.84
CA GLY A 300 20.32 -6.63 -3.81
C GLY A 300 19.95 -5.44 -4.73
N ASN A 301 18.71 -4.97 -4.63
CA ASN A 301 18.19 -3.82 -5.38
C ASN A 301 18.48 -2.45 -4.73
N VAL A 302 19.09 -2.43 -3.53
CA VAL A 302 19.46 -1.20 -2.84
C VAL A 302 20.79 -0.71 -3.36
N GLU A 303 20.81 0.47 -3.99
CA GLU A 303 22.06 1.13 -4.37
C GLU A 303 22.76 1.65 -3.12
N GLY A 304 23.99 1.21 -2.88
CA GLY A 304 24.79 1.72 -1.76
C GLY A 304 25.39 3.09 -2.06
N ASP A 305 26.14 3.64 -1.08
CA ASP A 305 26.83 4.93 -1.24
C ASP A 305 28.04 4.80 -2.17
N PRO A 306 28.08 5.51 -3.31
CA PRO A 306 29.20 5.45 -4.23
C PRO A 306 30.42 6.16 -3.66
N LEU A 307 31.58 5.54 -3.79
CA LEU A 307 32.86 6.06 -3.31
C LEU A 307 33.69 6.66 -4.45
N LYS A 308 34.33 7.82 -4.18
CA LYS A 308 35.10 8.58 -5.19
C LYS A 308 36.64 8.44 -5.06
N GLU A 309 37.12 7.92 -3.95
CA GLU A 309 38.51 7.81 -3.60
C GLU A 309 38.72 6.66 -2.62
N ASN A 310 39.97 6.31 -2.38
CA ASN A 310 40.32 5.34 -1.33
C ASN A 310 39.72 5.78 0.01
N VAL A 311 39.05 4.87 0.69
CA VAL A 311 38.35 5.15 1.95
C VAL A 311 38.70 4.09 2.99
N THR A 312 38.79 4.52 4.24
CA THR A 312 38.77 3.62 5.39
C THR A 312 37.40 3.69 6.05
N LEU A 313 36.76 2.53 6.16
CA LEU A 313 35.52 2.34 6.88
C LEU A 313 35.83 1.70 8.23
N TYR A 314 35.34 2.28 9.30
CA TYR A 314 35.50 1.78 10.66
C TYR A 314 34.23 1.08 11.13
N ALA A 315 34.43 -0.06 11.79
CA ALA A 315 33.33 -0.78 12.44
C ALA A 315 32.87 -0.03 13.70
N LYS A 316 31.58 0.22 13.81
CA LYS A 316 30.93 0.60 15.06
C LYS A 316 30.30 -0.67 15.62
N TYR A 317 30.78 -1.11 16.75
CA TYR A 317 30.24 -2.30 17.40
C TYR A 317 29.08 -1.95 18.30
N SER A 318 28.12 -2.86 18.34
CA SER A 318 27.10 -2.88 19.38
C SER A 318 27.43 -3.94 20.42
N SER A 319 27.01 -3.70 21.65
CA SER A 319 26.96 -4.77 22.64
C SER A 319 26.04 -5.87 22.15
N VAL A 320 26.52 -7.09 22.11
CA VAL A 320 25.73 -8.26 21.73
C VAL A 320 25.16 -8.89 22.99
N GLU A 321 23.83 -8.84 23.13
CA GLU A 321 23.09 -9.60 24.14
C GLU A 321 22.84 -11.00 23.57
N LYS A 322 23.55 -12.00 24.11
CA LYS A 322 23.36 -13.40 23.68
C LYS A 322 22.24 -14.04 24.50
N ILE A 323 21.37 -14.79 23.84
CA ILE A 323 20.29 -15.52 24.48
C ILE A 323 20.38 -16.97 24.03
N SER A 324 20.59 -17.87 24.97
CA SER A 324 20.70 -19.33 24.76
C SER A 324 19.62 -20.13 25.47
N SER A 325 18.80 -19.50 26.31
CA SER A 325 17.82 -20.17 27.17
C SER A 325 16.66 -19.26 27.56
N GLU A 326 15.57 -19.86 28.06
CA GLU A 326 14.42 -19.17 28.66
C GLU A 326 14.86 -18.24 29.80
N GLU A 327 15.83 -18.67 30.64
CA GLU A 327 16.36 -17.88 31.74
C GLU A 327 17.04 -16.59 31.25
N GLU A 328 17.87 -16.67 30.20
CA GLU A 328 18.55 -15.51 29.63
C GLU A 328 17.57 -14.56 28.93
N TYR A 329 16.54 -15.10 28.27
CA TYR A 329 15.45 -14.29 27.73
C TYR A 329 14.75 -13.49 28.84
N ASN A 330 14.41 -14.15 29.96
CA ASN A 330 13.75 -13.48 31.08
C ASN A 330 14.66 -12.41 31.74
N LYS A 331 15.97 -12.68 31.87
CA LYS A 331 16.96 -11.67 32.31
C LYS A 331 16.99 -10.46 31.41
N LEU A 332 16.89 -10.66 30.10
CA LEU A 332 16.79 -9.52 29.16
C LEU A 332 15.48 -8.75 29.36
N VAL A 333 14.35 -9.42 29.56
CA VAL A 333 13.06 -8.74 29.89
C VAL A 333 13.21 -7.87 31.12
N ASP A 334 13.77 -8.41 32.22
CA ASP A 334 13.98 -7.68 33.48
C ASP A 334 14.93 -6.49 33.29
N LYS A 335 15.98 -6.65 32.48
CA LYS A 335 16.90 -5.59 32.09
C LYS A 335 16.18 -4.46 31.33
N ILE A 336 15.31 -4.82 30.36
CA ILE A 336 14.52 -3.87 29.60
C ILE A 336 13.59 -3.08 30.54
N GLU A 337 12.84 -3.76 31.40
CA GLU A 337 11.95 -3.11 32.38
C GLU A 337 12.71 -2.16 33.34
N THR A 338 13.88 -2.58 33.80
CA THR A 338 14.73 -1.78 34.69
C THR A 338 15.28 -0.53 34.02
N VAL A 339 15.84 -0.68 32.82
CA VAL A 339 16.44 0.43 32.05
C VAL A 339 15.39 1.41 31.56
N GLN A 340 14.26 0.93 31.12
CA GLN A 340 13.13 1.75 30.69
C GLN A 340 12.67 2.71 31.80
N ASN A 341 12.61 2.23 33.04
CA ASN A 341 12.17 3.01 34.20
C ASN A 341 13.31 3.87 34.83
N SER A 342 14.52 3.78 34.30
CA SER A 342 15.65 4.58 34.76
C SER A 342 15.60 6.01 34.21
N ASN A 343 16.39 6.93 34.79
CA ASN A 343 16.59 8.28 34.25
C ASN A 343 17.86 8.38 33.38
N ASP A 344 18.48 7.26 33.01
CA ASP A 344 19.72 7.21 32.24
C ASP A 344 19.42 7.06 30.74
N ASP A 345 19.32 8.20 30.05
CA ASP A 345 19.02 8.21 28.60
C ASP A 345 20.11 7.52 27.75
N ALA A 346 21.37 7.51 28.22
CA ALA A 346 22.44 6.82 27.49
C ALA A 346 22.28 5.31 27.58
N LYS A 347 21.94 4.74 28.74
CA LYS A 347 21.62 3.31 28.87
C LYS A 347 20.36 2.94 28.13
N LYS A 348 19.32 3.81 28.13
CA LYS A 348 18.10 3.59 27.36
C LYS A 348 18.43 3.46 25.88
N LYS A 349 19.15 4.43 25.35
CA LYS A 349 19.55 4.42 23.93
C LYS A 349 20.41 3.19 23.60
N GLN A 350 21.41 2.87 24.45
CA GLN A 350 22.27 1.72 24.25
C GLN A 350 21.49 0.41 24.18
N LEU A 351 20.47 0.23 25.05
CA LEU A 351 19.65 -0.98 25.07
C LEU A 351 18.67 -1.04 23.89
N GLN A 352 18.03 0.07 23.55
CA GLN A 352 17.15 0.14 22.38
C GLN A 352 17.88 -0.16 21.07
N GLU A 353 19.13 0.29 20.94
CA GLU A 353 19.98 0.11 19.74
C GLU A 353 20.88 -1.13 19.83
N SER A 354 20.70 -1.98 20.85
CA SER A 354 21.52 -3.18 21.06
C SER A 354 21.30 -4.23 19.99
N ILE A 355 22.30 -5.10 19.83
CA ILE A 355 22.15 -6.31 19.04
C ILE A 355 21.85 -7.46 19.99
N ILE A 356 20.76 -8.16 19.72
CA ILE A 356 20.31 -9.34 20.44
C ILE A 356 20.47 -10.53 19.51
N LYS A 357 21.17 -11.59 19.94
CA LYS A 357 21.41 -12.78 19.13
C LYS A 357 20.99 -14.05 19.85
N LEU A 358 20.17 -14.86 19.21
CA LEU A 358 19.91 -16.22 19.65
C LEU A 358 21.13 -17.11 19.32
N THR A 359 21.61 -17.85 20.31
CA THR A 359 22.71 -18.81 20.11
C THR A 359 22.22 -20.23 20.07
N ASN A 360 21.08 -20.52 20.68
CA ASN A 360 20.45 -21.85 20.71
C ASN A 360 18.96 -21.74 20.43
N ASP A 361 18.36 -22.88 20.10
CA ASP A 361 16.91 -23.02 20.15
C ASP A 361 16.43 -22.87 21.59
N ILE A 362 15.28 -22.23 21.80
CA ILE A 362 14.72 -21.97 23.12
C ILE A 362 13.32 -22.59 23.20
N THR A 363 13.09 -23.43 24.17
CA THR A 363 11.76 -23.94 24.50
C THR A 363 11.26 -23.21 25.75
N PHE A 364 10.19 -22.42 25.61
CA PHE A 364 9.52 -21.81 26.74
C PHE A 364 8.60 -22.81 27.45
N THR A 365 8.72 -22.82 28.77
CA THR A 365 7.88 -23.70 29.64
C THR A 365 6.99 -22.88 30.58
N ASN A 366 7.30 -21.61 30.77
CA ASN A 366 6.57 -20.68 31.63
C ASN A 366 5.91 -19.55 30.83
N GLU A 367 5.21 -18.67 31.53
CA GLU A 367 4.65 -17.45 30.93
C GLU A 367 5.78 -16.52 30.43
N VAL A 368 5.65 -16.03 29.22
CA VAL A 368 6.66 -15.20 28.52
C VAL A 368 6.17 -13.78 28.39
N LYS A 369 6.92 -12.82 28.88
CA LYS A 369 6.67 -11.40 28.65
C LYS A 369 7.25 -10.96 27.29
N ALA A 370 6.60 -10.00 26.65
CA ALA A 370 7.11 -9.41 25.40
C ALA A 370 8.36 -8.54 25.65
N LEU A 371 9.30 -8.58 24.73
CA LEU A 371 10.40 -7.62 24.66
C LEU A 371 9.88 -6.26 24.20
N PHE A 372 10.35 -5.16 24.79
CA PHE A 372 10.02 -3.79 24.36
C PHE A 372 8.51 -3.54 24.23
N SER A 373 7.77 -3.89 25.29
CA SER A 373 6.29 -3.82 25.31
C SER A 373 5.71 -2.41 25.53
N ASP A 374 6.54 -1.37 25.65
CA ASP A 374 6.13 0.02 25.82
C ASP A 374 6.39 0.83 24.55
N ALA A 375 5.36 1.50 24.04
CA ALA A 375 5.45 2.34 22.84
C ALA A 375 6.45 3.51 22.98
N SER A 376 6.71 3.97 24.21
CA SER A 376 7.71 5.01 24.47
C SER A 376 9.15 4.50 24.46
N PHE A 377 9.32 3.18 24.49
CA PHE A 377 10.62 2.51 24.54
C PHE A 377 10.73 1.38 23.50
N PRO A 378 10.60 1.69 22.19
CA PRO A 378 10.63 0.69 21.15
C PRO A 378 12.02 0.12 20.92
N PHE A 379 12.10 -1.11 20.38
CA PHE A 379 13.33 -1.71 19.91
C PHE A 379 13.81 -1.00 18.63
N LYS A 380 15.08 -0.57 18.59
CA LYS A 380 15.70 0.15 17.45
C LYS A 380 16.96 -0.53 16.94
N GLY A 381 17.39 -1.60 17.60
CA GLY A 381 18.57 -2.36 17.30
C GLY A 381 18.34 -3.46 16.26
N ARG A 382 19.10 -4.53 16.36
CA ARG A 382 18.96 -5.71 15.53
C ARG A 382 18.76 -6.95 16.39
N PHE A 383 17.68 -7.67 16.17
CA PHE A 383 17.47 -9.01 16.71
C PHE A 383 17.82 -10.05 15.65
N ASP A 384 18.91 -10.79 15.88
CA ASP A 384 19.36 -11.88 15.01
C ASP A 384 18.90 -13.22 15.60
N GLY A 385 17.84 -13.77 15.04
CA GLY A 385 17.35 -15.09 15.38
C GLY A 385 18.33 -16.21 15.02
N ASN A 386 19.32 -15.93 14.13
CA ASN A 386 20.39 -16.87 13.76
C ASN A 386 19.86 -18.23 13.32
N ASP A 387 18.73 -18.24 12.64
CA ASP A 387 17.96 -19.41 12.21
C ASP A 387 17.53 -20.34 13.36
N LYS A 388 17.55 -19.83 14.59
CA LYS A 388 17.12 -20.57 15.79
C LYS A 388 15.62 -20.48 15.99
N THR A 389 15.11 -21.46 16.74
CA THR A 389 13.69 -21.60 17.00
C THR A 389 13.34 -21.20 18.43
N ILE A 390 12.31 -20.41 18.58
CA ILE A 390 11.56 -20.21 19.81
C ILE A 390 10.31 -21.08 19.76
N ASP A 391 10.23 -22.10 20.60
CA ASP A 391 9.12 -23.03 20.69
C ASP A 391 8.37 -22.88 22.00
N PHE A 392 7.04 -22.89 21.94
CA PHE A 392 6.18 -22.81 23.10
C PHE A 392 5.66 -24.21 23.48
N ALA A 393 6.27 -24.80 24.49
CA ALA A 393 5.82 -26.09 25.02
C ALA A 393 4.36 -26.04 25.49
N ALA A 394 3.79 -27.22 25.76
CA ALA A 394 2.42 -27.32 26.27
C ALA A 394 2.29 -26.54 27.61
N GLY A 395 1.54 -25.47 27.62
CA GLY A 395 1.32 -24.61 28.80
C GLY A 395 2.00 -23.26 28.78
N ALA A 396 3.10 -23.09 28.05
CA ALA A 396 3.74 -21.77 27.90
C ALA A 396 2.82 -20.82 27.10
N LYS A 397 2.68 -19.58 27.58
CA LYS A 397 1.84 -18.56 26.94
C LYS A 397 2.55 -17.23 26.92
N ILE A 398 2.34 -16.45 25.88
CA ILE A 398 2.74 -15.06 25.84
C ILE A 398 1.79 -14.25 26.71
N LYS A 399 2.35 -13.51 27.66
CA LYS A 399 1.60 -12.61 28.54
C LYS A 399 1.11 -11.38 27.79
N GLY A 400 -0.17 -11.06 27.94
CA GLY A 400 -0.74 -9.86 27.38
C GLY A 400 -0.21 -8.60 28.07
N PHE A 401 0.20 -7.60 27.27
CA PHE A 401 0.54 -6.26 27.71
C PHE A 401 -0.52 -5.25 27.25
N ASN A 402 -0.47 -4.04 27.75
CA ASN A 402 -1.43 -3.02 27.35
C ASN A 402 -1.10 -2.51 25.94
N GLY A 403 -2.02 -2.77 25.03
CA GLY A 403 -2.01 -2.19 23.69
C GLY A 403 -2.68 -0.82 23.66
N ASP A 404 -2.81 -0.26 22.46
CA ASP A 404 -3.60 0.95 22.25
C ASP A 404 -5.09 0.63 22.44
N ASP A 405 -5.94 1.62 22.74
CA ASP A 405 -7.40 1.50 22.86
C ASP A 405 -7.94 0.57 23.96
N ASN A 406 -7.26 0.46 25.09
CA ASN A 406 -7.61 -0.47 26.18
C ASN A 406 -7.70 -1.95 25.72
N SER A 407 -6.92 -2.31 24.71
CA SER A 407 -6.75 -3.69 24.25
C SER A 407 -5.66 -4.40 25.03
N LYS A 408 -5.62 -5.72 24.89
CA LYS A 408 -4.46 -6.55 25.25
C LYS A 408 -3.73 -6.95 23.97
N ALA A 409 -2.44 -6.71 23.98
CA ALA A 409 -1.53 -7.09 22.90
C ALA A 409 -0.72 -8.32 23.30
N PHE A 410 -0.52 -9.24 22.38
CA PHE A 410 0.18 -10.49 22.57
C PHE A 410 1.15 -10.73 21.42
N SER A 411 2.44 -10.67 21.70
CA SER A 411 3.53 -10.89 20.73
C SER A 411 4.87 -11.07 21.44
N LEU A 412 5.89 -11.56 20.76
CA LEU A 412 7.25 -11.64 21.32
C LEU A 412 7.87 -10.26 21.50
N PHE A 413 7.62 -9.32 20.56
CA PHE A 413 8.03 -7.92 20.62
C PHE A 413 6.80 -7.02 20.71
N GLY A 414 6.83 -6.03 21.59
CA GLY A 414 5.79 -5.01 21.60
C GLY A 414 5.95 -4.07 20.38
N TYR A 415 7.00 -3.26 20.37
CA TYR A 415 7.20 -2.21 19.37
C TYR A 415 8.59 -2.34 18.72
N ASN A 416 8.61 -2.59 17.42
CA ASN A 416 9.82 -2.69 16.62
C ASN A 416 10.01 -1.48 15.72
N GLU A 417 11.10 -0.73 15.89
CA GLU A 417 11.63 0.31 15.00
C GLU A 417 12.99 -0.09 14.39
N GLY A 418 13.54 -1.24 14.80
CA GLY A 418 14.80 -1.81 14.35
C GLY A 418 14.62 -2.92 13.30
N GLU A 419 15.47 -3.93 13.39
CA GLU A 419 15.46 -5.10 12.50
C GLU A 419 15.31 -6.39 13.32
N ILE A 420 14.36 -7.24 12.95
CA ILE A 420 14.22 -8.60 13.45
C ILE A 420 14.43 -9.53 12.26
N ASN A 421 15.42 -10.42 12.33
CA ASN A 421 15.69 -11.30 11.22
C ASN A 421 16.01 -12.76 11.65
N LYS A 422 15.82 -13.71 10.73
CA LYS A 422 16.18 -15.13 10.86
C LYS A 422 15.64 -15.78 12.15
N LEU A 423 14.42 -15.41 12.56
CA LEU A 423 13.75 -15.93 13.75
C LEU A 423 12.66 -16.93 13.37
N ASN A 424 12.71 -18.13 13.93
CA ASN A 424 11.65 -19.12 13.83
C ASN A 424 10.85 -19.15 15.13
N VAL A 425 9.51 -19.02 15.02
CA VAL A 425 8.58 -19.07 16.15
C VAL A 425 7.58 -20.19 15.93
N VAL A 426 7.48 -21.13 16.87
CA VAL A 426 6.63 -22.29 16.74
C VAL A 426 5.62 -22.34 17.89
N ASN A 427 4.36 -22.50 17.54
CA ASN A 427 3.21 -22.70 18.43
C ASN A 427 3.06 -21.68 19.58
N PRO A 428 3.24 -20.37 19.33
CA PRO A 428 3.00 -19.37 20.36
C PRO A 428 1.54 -19.44 20.79
N LYS A 429 1.31 -19.40 22.12
CA LYS A 429 0.00 -19.46 22.76
C LYS A 429 -0.29 -18.18 23.51
N PHE A 430 -1.57 -17.85 23.63
CA PHE A 430 -2.03 -16.59 24.18
C PHE A 430 -3.19 -16.82 25.15
N ASP A 431 -3.30 -16.03 26.21
CA ASP A 431 -4.45 -16.04 27.09
C ASP A 431 -5.37 -14.87 26.75
N THR A 432 -6.31 -15.13 25.83
CA THR A 432 -7.20 -14.11 25.30
C THR A 432 -8.56 -14.04 25.99
N ASN A 433 -8.78 -14.82 27.05
CA ASN A 433 -10.13 -14.98 27.64
C ASN A 433 -10.62 -13.76 28.45
N ASP A 434 -9.70 -12.98 29.02
CA ASP A 434 -10.03 -11.94 29.99
C ASP A 434 -10.15 -10.51 29.41
N ALA A 435 -9.92 -10.34 28.12
CA ALA A 435 -9.94 -9.02 27.53
C ALA A 435 -11.06 -8.83 26.50
N ASP A 436 -11.63 -7.63 26.49
CA ASP A 436 -12.67 -7.23 25.53
C ASP A 436 -12.12 -7.15 24.09
N LYS A 437 -10.84 -6.77 23.94
CA LYS A 437 -10.15 -6.67 22.64
C LYS A 437 -8.78 -7.31 22.75
N ASN A 438 -8.48 -8.25 21.86
CA ASN A 438 -7.22 -8.96 21.80
C ASN A 438 -6.53 -8.75 20.46
N TYR A 439 -5.28 -8.24 20.49
CA TYR A 439 -4.43 -8.05 19.32
C TYR A 439 -3.25 -9.02 19.39
N VAL A 440 -3.23 -9.96 18.49
CA VAL A 440 -2.35 -11.13 18.53
C VAL A 440 -1.41 -11.15 17.33
N SER A 441 -0.14 -11.39 17.56
CA SER A 441 0.83 -11.63 16.49
C SER A 441 1.99 -12.55 16.94
N GLY A 442 2.63 -13.20 15.98
CA GLY A 442 3.72 -14.13 16.28
C GLY A 442 5.01 -13.43 16.68
N ILE A 443 5.33 -12.28 16.05
CA ILE A 443 6.61 -11.60 16.26
C ILE A 443 6.41 -10.23 16.89
N ALA A 444 5.73 -9.28 16.26
CA ALA A 444 5.64 -7.92 16.76
C ALA A 444 4.21 -7.41 16.83
N HIS A 445 3.85 -6.70 17.93
CA HIS A 445 2.58 -6.00 17.99
C HIS A 445 2.55 -4.84 16.97
N VAL A 446 3.54 -3.96 17.00
CA VAL A 446 3.70 -2.87 16.04
C VAL A 446 5.06 -2.96 15.39
N ASN A 447 5.09 -2.98 14.06
CA ASN A 447 6.31 -2.93 13.26
C ASN A 447 6.43 -1.57 12.55
N ASN A 448 7.43 -0.77 12.93
CA ASN A 448 7.90 0.45 12.27
C ASN A 448 9.30 0.29 11.68
N GLY A 449 9.87 -0.91 11.77
CA GLY A 449 11.20 -1.29 11.30
C GLY A 449 11.13 -2.38 10.25
N LYS A 450 12.07 -3.33 10.32
CA LYS A 450 12.16 -4.45 9.39
C LYS A 450 11.96 -5.78 10.09
N ILE A 451 11.21 -6.68 9.47
CA ILE A 451 11.13 -8.10 9.86
C ILE A 451 11.46 -8.92 8.61
N ILE A 452 12.55 -9.71 8.67
CA ILE A 452 13.14 -10.33 7.48
C ILE A 452 13.47 -11.79 7.74
N ASN A 453 13.22 -12.69 6.76
CA ASN A 453 13.57 -14.10 6.84
C ASN A 453 13.06 -14.80 8.11
N CYS A 454 11.86 -14.47 8.56
CA CYS A 454 11.28 -15.03 9.76
C CYS A 454 10.17 -16.04 9.45
N THR A 455 10.07 -17.09 10.28
CA THR A 455 9.03 -18.11 10.13
C THR A 455 8.17 -18.15 11.38
N VAL A 456 6.85 -18.18 11.20
CA VAL A 456 5.90 -18.38 12.31
C VAL A 456 4.95 -19.51 12.00
N LYS A 457 4.79 -20.43 12.95
CA LYS A 457 3.91 -21.58 12.81
C LYS A 457 2.92 -21.67 13.97
N PHE A 458 1.64 -21.81 13.65
CA PHE A 458 0.55 -22.04 14.60
C PHE A 458 -0.19 -23.32 14.18
N ASP A 459 0.01 -24.43 14.87
CA ASP A 459 -0.59 -25.72 14.49
C ASP A 459 -2.09 -25.77 14.77
N ASP A 460 -2.53 -25.28 15.92
CA ASP A 460 -3.94 -25.24 16.32
C ASP A 460 -4.20 -24.10 17.31
N LEU A 461 -4.46 -22.90 16.80
CA LEU A 461 -4.69 -21.70 17.60
C LEU A 461 -6.19 -21.41 17.69
N ASN A 462 -6.70 -21.21 18.93
CA ASN A 462 -8.06 -20.77 19.18
C ASN A 462 -8.02 -19.41 19.89
N LEU A 463 -8.61 -18.39 19.27
CA LEU A 463 -8.64 -17.03 19.78
C LEU A 463 -10.09 -16.66 20.13
N THR A 464 -10.30 -16.30 21.38
CA THR A 464 -11.63 -15.96 21.89
C THR A 464 -11.61 -14.56 22.50
N SER A 465 -12.67 -13.78 22.26
CA SER A 465 -12.87 -12.48 22.88
C SER A 465 -14.35 -12.15 22.95
N ASN A 466 -14.76 -11.36 23.95
CA ASN A 466 -16.12 -10.89 24.06
C ASN A 466 -16.50 -9.82 23.03
N LYS A 467 -15.52 -9.05 22.52
CA LYS A 467 -15.75 -7.96 21.56
C LYS A 467 -14.95 -8.14 20.28
N ALA A 468 -13.61 -8.13 20.34
CA ALA A 468 -12.80 -8.09 19.14
C ALA A 468 -11.53 -8.92 19.23
N VAL A 469 -11.19 -9.58 18.12
CA VAL A 469 -9.88 -10.21 17.90
C VAL A 469 -9.26 -9.61 16.64
N ALA A 470 -7.99 -9.20 16.75
CA ALA A 470 -7.16 -8.93 15.58
C ALA A 470 -5.94 -9.85 15.60
N PHE A 471 -5.67 -10.49 14.46
CA PHE A 471 -4.57 -11.44 14.29
C PHE A 471 -3.73 -11.11 13.07
N GLY A 472 -2.41 -11.03 13.26
CA GLY A 472 -1.42 -11.00 12.19
C GLY A 472 -0.33 -12.02 12.44
N GLY A 473 -0.07 -12.92 11.50
CA GLY A 473 0.90 -14.01 11.71
C GLY A 473 2.30 -13.52 12.10
N ILE A 474 2.76 -12.44 11.48
CA ILE A 474 4.04 -11.76 11.79
C ILE A 474 3.81 -10.55 12.70
N ALA A 475 2.95 -9.61 12.27
CA ALA A 475 2.70 -8.39 13.04
C ALA A 475 1.21 -8.06 13.07
N TYR A 476 0.73 -7.47 14.19
CA TYR A 476 -0.64 -6.94 14.22
C TYR A 476 -0.74 -5.69 13.33
N LEU A 477 0.16 -4.74 13.52
CA LEU A 477 0.17 -3.47 12.80
C LEU A 477 1.55 -3.20 12.22
N SER A 478 1.63 -2.88 10.92
CA SER A 478 2.86 -2.44 10.29
C SER A 478 2.68 -1.03 9.73
N LEU A 479 3.47 -0.07 10.22
CA LEU A 479 3.33 1.36 9.95
C LEU A 479 4.49 1.85 9.09
N LYS A 480 4.19 2.76 8.16
CA LYS A 480 5.24 3.45 7.42
C LYS A 480 5.98 4.42 8.33
N ASN A 481 7.29 4.25 8.43
CA ASN A 481 8.16 5.22 9.09
C ASN A 481 8.70 6.22 8.06
N SER A 482 8.66 7.52 8.38
CA SER A 482 9.19 8.58 7.50
C SER A 482 10.72 8.56 7.39
N ASN A 483 11.41 7.99 8.36
CA ASN A 483 12.88 8.02 8.49
C ASN A 483 13.56 6.71 8.10
N THR A 484 12.83 5.60 8.05
CA THR A 484 13.33 4.26 7.74
C THR A 484 12.40 3.54 6.80
N THR A 485 12.93 2.62 5.99
CA THR A 485 12.09 1.74 5.17
C THR A 485 11.50 0.66 6.07
N THR A 486 10.19 0.75 6.31
CA THR A 486 9.46 -0.29 7.03
C THR A 486 9.08 -1.42 6.08
N SER A 487 9.41 -2.66 6.44
CA SER A 487 9.06 -3.82 5.62
C SER A 487 8.88 -5.09 6.45
N ILE A 488 8.11 -6.02 5.87
CA ILE A 488 8.10 -7.44 6.21
C ILE A 488 8.51 -8.15 4.92
N SER A 489 9.60 -8.92 4.94
CA SER A 489 10.12 -9.52 3.71
C SER A 489 10.69 -10.91 3.94
N ASP A 490 10.48 -11.78 2.94
CA ASP A 490 10.98 -13.16 2.92
C ASP A 490 10.57 -13.98 4.15
N CYS A 491 9.39 -13.64 4.71
CA CYS A 491 8.82 -14.31 5.87
C CYS A 491 7.81 -15.37 5.47
N SER A 492 7.59 -16.34 6.36
CA SER A 492 6.67 -17.43 6.13
C SER A 492 5.74 -17.63 7.33
N VAL A 493 4.45 -17.79 7.06
CA VAL A 493 3.43 -18.08 8.08
C VAL A 493 2.62 -19.30 7.72
N THR A 494 2.58 -20.26 8.62
CA THR A 494 1.66 -21.40 8.56
C THR A 494 0.74 -21.35 9.78
N ALA A 495 -0.59 -21.29 9.59
CA ALA A 495 -1.52 -21.19 10.70
C ALA A 495 -2.82 -21.94 10.48
N THR A 496 -3.25 -22.68 11.50
CA THR A 496 -4.62 -23.19 11.64
C THR A 496 -5.28 -22.48 12.81
N VAL A 497 -6.35 -21.68 12.53
CA VAL A 497 -6.92 -20.75 13.52
C VAL A 497 -8.42 -20.90 13.62
N GLY A 498 -8.94 -20.97 14.84
CA GLY A 498 -10.36 -20.80 15.18
C GLY A 498 -10.56 -19.43 15.82
N LEU A 499 -11.62 -18.73 15.45
CA LEU A 499 -11.91 -17.35 15.90
C LEU A 499 -13.32 -17.28 16.48
N THR A 500 -13.44 -16.75 17.70
CA THR A 500 -14.72 -16.53 18.37
C THR A 500 -14.75 -15.11 18.92
N ALA A 501 -15.41 -14.18 18.21
CA ALA A 501 -15.53 -12.77 18.63
C ALA A 501 -16.61 -12.06 17.80
N LYS A 502 -17.12 -10.93 18.31
CA LYS A 502 -18.09 -10.12 17.55
C LYS A 502 -17.45 -9.42 16.36
N SER A 503 -16.20 -8.97 16.50
CA SER A 503 -15.45 -8.32 15.44
C SER A 503 -14.11 -9.01 15.25
N VAL A 504 -13.74 -9.29 14.00
CA VAL A 504 -12.50 -9.99 13.63
C VAL A 504 -11.75 -9.18 12.57
N VAL A 505 -10.45 -8.91 12.82
CA VAL A 505 -9.49 -8.47 11.79
C VAL A 505 -8.40 -9.50 11.69
N PHE A 506 -8.25 -10.12 10.53
CA PHE A 506 -7.32 -11.22 10.33
C PHE A 506 -6.46 -11.03 9.08
N GLY A 507 -5.14 -11.18 9.23
CA GLY A 507 -4.20 -11.26 8.12
C GLY A 507 -3.14 -12.32 8.36
N GLY A 508 -2.84 -13.13 7.35
CA GLY A 508 -1.84 -14.17 7.46
C GLY A 508 -0.45 -13.63 7.82
N ILE A 509 -0.02 -12.52 7.21
CA ILE A 509 1.22 -11.81 7.55
C ILE A 509 0.92 -10.70 8.57
N VAL A 510 -0.02 -9.83 8.26
CA VAL A 510 -0.31 -8.66 9.08
C VAL A 510 -1.81 -8.39 9.16
N ALA A 511 -2.34 -8.09 10.37
CA ALA A 511 -3.74 -7.69 10.48
C ALA A 511 -3.98 -6.35 9.76
N LYS A 512 -3.10 -5.35 9.98
CA LYS A 512 -3.21 -4.01 9.40
C LYS A 512 -1.87 -3.53 8.86
N ASN A 513 -1.79 -3.34 7.56
CA ASN A 513 -0.64 -2.75 6.88
C ASN A 513 -0.91 -1.28 6.52
N HIS A 514 -0.38 -0.35 7.30
CA HIS A 514 -0.53 1.08 7.07
C HIS A 514 0.71 1.69 6.41
N GLY A 515 0.96 1.27 5.17
CA GLY A 515 1.94 1.89 4.28
C GLY A 515 3.33 1.24 4.26
N SER A 516 3.53 0.09 4.92
CA SER A 516 4.79 -0.68 4.80
C SER A 516 4.81 -1.56 3.54
N ALA A 517 5.99 -2.10 3.21
CA ALA A 517 6.16 -3.07 2.14
C ALA A 517 6.10 -4.51 2.69
N ILE A 518 5.33 -5.38 2.05
CA ILE A 518 5.27 -6.83 2.27
C ILE A 518 5.77 -7.47 0.98
N THR A 519 6.91 -8.19 1.04
CA THR A 519 7.59 -8.62 -0.19
C THR A 519 8.29 -9.97 -0.05
N GLY A 520 8.08 -10.89 -0.99
CA GLY A 520 8.75 -12.20 -0.99
C GLY A 520 8.17 -13.20 0.02
N ASP A 521 7.08 -12.85 0.70
CA ASP A 521 6.52 -13.62 1.79
C ASP A 521 5.67 -14.81 1.31
N SER A 522 5.43 -15.76 2.22
CA SER A 522 4.54 -16.87 1.96
C SER A 522 3.57 -17.12 3.12
N THR A 523 2.35 -17.53 2.77
CA THR A 523 1.34 -17.91 3.78
C THR A 523 0.68 -19.25 3.44
N GLU A 524 0.42 -20.04 4.48
CA GLU A 524 -0.46 -21.20 4.43
C GLU A 524 -1.43 -21.10 5.61
N ILE A 525 -2.61 -20.55 5.39
CA ILE A 525 -3.58 -20.20 6.41
C ILE A 525 -4.83 -21.03 6.28
N LYS A 526 -5.25 -21.65 7.39
CA LYS A 526 -6.54 -22.30 7.52
C LYS A 526 -7.34 -21.69 8.65
N ILE A 527 -8.44 -21.02 8.32
CA ILE A 527 -9.44 -20.64 9.29
C ILE A 527 -10.42 -21.81 9.41
N LYS A 528 -10.36 -22.51 10.54
CA LYS A 528 -11.14 -23.74 10.76
C LYS A 528 -12.54 -23.48 11.31
N ASN A 529 -12.76 -22.30 11.89
CA ASN A 529 -14.06 -21.89 12.41
C ASN A 529 -14.13 -20.38 12.64
N LEU A 530 -15.35 -19.81 12.46
CA LEU A 530 -15.71 -18.45 12.82
C LEU A 530 -17.01 -18.49 13.62
N ASP A 531 -16.95 -18.11 14.91
CA ASP A 531 -18.11 -18.13 15.79
C ASP A 531 -18.46 -16.75 16.34
N ASN A 532 -19.75 -16.46 16.47
CA ASN A 532 -20.27 -15.19 17.00
C ASN A 532 -19.80 -13.93 16.25
N VAL A 533 -19.38 -14.06 14.99
CA VAL A 533 -18.82 -12.96 14.18
C VAL A 533 -19.96 -12.19 13.54
N ASN A 534 -19.97 -10.87 13.74
CA ASN A 534 -20.88 -9.92 13.09
C ASN A 534 -20.16 -8.93 12.19
N GLU A 535 -18.85 -8.72 12.41
CA GLU A 535 -18.02 -7.84 11.62
C GLU A 535 -16.70 -8.56 11.34
N SER A 536 -16.25 -8.56 10.09
CA SER A 536 -15.02 -9.25 9.75
C SER A 536 -14.27 -8.59 8.60
N ILE A 537 -12.96 -8.44 8.80
CA ILE A 537 -12.01 -8.04 7.77
C ILE A 537 -10.94 -9.13 7.72
N ILE A 538 -11.02 -10.01 6.73
CA ILE A 538 -10.22 -11.24 6.68
C ILE A 538 -9.47 -11.32 5.35
N GLY A 539 -8.15 -11.57 5.43
CA GLY A 539 -7.31 -11.86 4.28
C GLY A 539 -6.20 -12.87 4.57
N GLY A 540 -5.85 -13.70 3.62
CA GLY A 540 -4.77 -14.69 3.75
C GLY A 540 -3.37 -14.05 3.89
N ILE A 541 -3.20 -12.81 3.41
CA ILE A 541 -1.97 -12.02 3.51
C ILE A 541 -2.16 -10.90 4.53
N ALA A 542 -3.15 -10.03 4.30
CA ALA A 542 -3.44 -8.88 5.14
C ALA A 542 -4.94 -8.70 5.35
N GLY A 543 -5.36 -8.32 6.57
CA GLY A 543 -6.73 -7.90 6.83
C GLY A 543 -6.98 -6.57 6.12
N GLU A 544 -6.27 -5.52 6.49
CA GLU A 544 -6.28 -4.20 5.85
C GLU A 544 -4.91 -3.92 5.21
N ASN A 545 -4.90 -3.41 3.99
CA ASN A 545 -3.68 -3.02 3.27
C ASN A 545 -3.78 -1.59 2.74
N GLU A 546 -2.90 -0.70 3.21
CA GLU A 546 -2.65 0.65 2.68
C GLU A 546 -1.23 0.80 2.10
N GLY A 547 -0.40 -0.26 2.23
CA GLY A 547 0.98 -0.30 1.75
C GLY A 547 1.13 -1.03 0.42
N GLN A 548 2.31 -1.60 0.22
CA GLN A 548 2.64 -2.39 -0.95
C GLN A 548 2.71 -3.88 -0.58
N ILE A 549 2.07 -4.73 -1.39
CA ILE A 549 2.21 -6.20 -1.34
C ILE A 549 2.77 -6.65 -2.68
N GLU A 550 3.93 -7.30 -2.67
CA GLU A 550 4.62 -7.72 -3.89
C GLU A 550 5.32 -9.08 -3.73
N LYS A 551 5.22 -9.93 -4.76
CA LYS A 551 5.92 -11.23 -4.81
C LYS A 551 5.55 -12.18 -3.68
N VAL A 552 4.26 -12.27 -3.34
CA VAL A 552 3.75 -13.09 -2.23
C VAL A 552 3.09 -14.36 -2.76
N LYS A 553 3.39 -15.49 -2.11
CA LYS A 553 2.69 -16.76 -2.31
C LYS A 553 1.68 -16.96 -1.17
N ASN A 554 0.41 -17.07 -1.49
CA ASN A 554 -0.66 -17.22 -0.51
C ASN A 554 -1.45 -18.52 -0.75
N LYS A 555 -1.64 -19.29 0.32
CA LYS A 555 -2.59 -20.39 0.38
C LYS A 555 -3.54 -20.15 1.53
N PHE A 556 -4.82 -20.03 1.22
CA PHE A 556 -5.85 -19.66 2.19
C PHE A 556 -7.02 -20.64 2.13
N GLU A 557 -7.35 -21.25 3.25
CA GLU A 557 -8.53 -22.11 3.42
C GLU A 557 -9.48 -21.51 4.44
N LEU A 558 -10.72 -21.27 4.04
CA LEU A 558 -11.80 -20.83 4.93
C LEU A 558 -12.81 -21.96 5.11
N VAL A 559 -13.00 -22.39 6.34
CA VAL A 559 -14.04 -23.35 6.72
C VAL A 559 -14.95 -22.68 7.74
N VAL A 560 -16.26 -22.60 7.45
CA VAL A 560 -17.26 -22.03 8.33
C VAL A 560 -18.39 -23.04 8.54
N ASN A 561 -18.63 -23.37 9.81
CA ASN A 561 -19.74 -24.21 10.21
C ASN A 561 -20.36 -23.67 11.51
N SER A 562 -20.88 -22.45 11.46
CA SER A 562 -21.44 -21.81 12.64
C SER A 562 -22.69 -20.99 12.29
N PRO A 563 -23.84 -21.34 12.84
CA PRO A 563 -25.07 -20.59 12.63
C PRO A 563 -25.05 -19.19 13.28
N THR A 564 -24.08 -18.92 14.14
CA THR A 564 -23.89 -17.62 14.81
C THR A 564 -22.90 -16.72 14.08
N ALA A 565 -22.28 -17.18 13.00
CA ALA A 565 -21.43 -16.37 12.15
C ALA A 565 -22.29 -15.58 11.15
N ASN A 566 -22.50 -14.30 11.41
CA ASN A 566 -23.17 -13.37 10.49
C ASN A 566 -22.16 -12.80 9.49
N LEU A 567 -21.84 -13.54 8.46
CA LEU A 567 -20.94 -13.13 7.39
C LEU A 567 -21.63 -12.35 6.27
N GLY A 568 -22.93 -12.07 6.44
CA GLY A 568 -23.75 -11.22 5.57
C GLY A 568 -23.80 -9.76 6.00
N SER A 569 -23.19 -9.36 7.12
CA SER A 569 -23.25 -7.98 7.63
C SER A 569 -22.58 -6.98 6.69
N ASP A 570 -22.96 -5.69 6.79
CA ASP A 570 -22.38 -4.64 5.93
C ASP A 570 -20.90 -4.35 6.24
N ASN A 571 -20.43 -4.72 7.42
CA ASN A 571 -19.04 -4.57 7.86
C ASN A 571 -18.21 -5.86 7.64
N THR A 572 -18.61 -6.71 6.69
CA THR A 572 -17.90 -7.94 6.36
C THR A 572 -17.16 -7.81 5.04
N TYR A 573 -15.84 -7.97 5.10
CA TYR A 573 -14.90 -7.90 3.97
C TYR A 573 -13.94 -9.09 4.03
N ILE A 574 -14.32 -10.19 3.39
CA ILE A 574 -13.50 -11.41 3.35
C ILE A 574 -12.88 -11.52 1.96
N GLY A 575 -11.55 -11.67 1.91
CA GLY A 575 -10.80 -11.97 0.70
C GLY A 575 -9.82 -13.11 0.91
N GLY A 576 -9.64 -13.98 -0.06
CA GLY A 576 -8.64 -15.05 0.03
C GLY A 576 -7.21 -14.54 0.24
N GLY A 577 -6.88 -13.36 -0.31
CA GLY A 577 -5.61 -12.68 -0.13
C GLY A 577 -5.69 -11.50 0.83
N VAL A 578 -6.60 -10.54 0.59
CA VAL A 578 -6.70 -9.29 1.35
C VAL A 578 -8.14 -8.96 1.67
N GLY A 579 -8.44 -8.58 2.92
CA GLY A 579 -9.78 -8.17 3.34
C GLY A 579 -10.17 -6.83 2.70
N ILE A 580 -9.45 -5.75 3.03
CA ILE A 580 -9.63 -4.41 2.42
C ILE A 580 -8.30 -3.95 1.83
N ASN A 581 -8.29 -3.65 0.54
CA ASN A 581 -7.11 -3.13 -0.16
C ASN A 581 -7.27 -1.67 -0.52
N SER A 582 -6.51 -0.78 0.14
CA SER A 582 -6.33 0.63 -0.21
C SER A 582 -4.90 0.93 -0.69
N GLY A 583 -4.01 -0.08 -0.68
CA GLY A 583 -2.63 -0.02 -1.12
C GLY A 583 -2.43 -0.65 -2.51
N GLU A 584 -1.20 -0.91 -2.87
CA GLU A 584 -0.82 -1.49 -4.15
C GLU A 584 -0.50 -2.99 -4.00
N ILE A 585 -1.04 -3.83 -4.88
CA ILE A 585 -0.75 -5.28 -4.91
C ILE A 585 -0.15 -5.63 -6.26
N LYS A 586 1.00 -6.31 -6.27
CA LYS A 586 1.71 -6.74 -7.48
C LYS A 586 2.25 -8.16 -7.34
N THR A 587 2.14 -8.93 -8.41
CA THR A 587 2.80 -10.24 -8.55
C THR A 587 2.49 -11.17 -7.37
N VAL A 588 1.22 -11.57 -7.21
CA VAL A 588 0.76 -12.45 -6.13
C VAL A 588 0.19 -13.73 -6.70
N SER A 589 0.63 -14.87 -6.16
CA SER A 589 -0.03 -16.16 -6.38
C SER A 589 -0.91 -16.50 -5.18
N SER A 590 -2.19 -16.78 -5.41
CA SER A 590 -3.17 -17.09 -4.35
C SER A 590 -3.94 -18.35 -4.67
N ASP A 591 -3.81 -19.38 -3.80
CA ASP A 591 -4.64 -20.60 -3.80
C ASP A 591 -5.69 -20.46 -2.69
N THR A 592 -6.93 -20.14 -3.06
CA THR A 592 -8.02 -19.91 -2.11
C THR A 592 -9.01 -21.06 -2.13
N THR A 593 -9.22 -21.68 -0.99
CA THR A 593 -10.21 -22.75 -0.78
C THR A 593 -11.31 -22.28 0.19
N VAL A 594 -12.58 -22.46 -0.19
CA VAL A 594 -13.73 -22.01 0.60
C VAL A 594 -14.71 -23.16 0.81
N ARG A 595 -15.11 -23.35 2.06
CA ARG A 595 -16.19 -24.23 2.47
C ARG A 595 -17.03 -23.57 3.54
N VAL A 596 -18.30 -23.38 3.26
CA VAL A 596 -19.29 -22.87 4.21
C VAL A 596 -20.40 -23.90 4.34
N ASP A 597 -20.46 -24.58 5.49
CA ASP A 597 -21.48 -25.60 5.75
C ASP A 597 -22.70 -24.98 6.47
N ASN A 598 -22.51 -23.90 7.24
CA ASN A 598 -23.56 -23.16 7.89
C ASN A 598 -23.09 -21.75 8.26
N SER A 599 -23.87 -20.72 7.94
CA SER A 599 -23.65 -19.32 8.35
C SER A 599 -24.95 -18.51 8.22
N ASP A 600 -24.99 -17.33 8.84
CA ASP A 600 -26.08 -16.36 8.67
C ASP A 600 -25.61 -15.27 7.66
N GLY A 601 -25.97 -15.45 6.39
CA GLY A 601 -25.44 -14.69 5.27
C GLY A 601 -23.97 -15.02 4.94
N PHE A 602 -23.51 -14.60 3.75
CA PHE A 602 -22.12 -14.80 3.32
C PHE A 602 -21.71 -13.78 2.28
N LYS A 603 -20.59 -13.07 2.53
CA LYS A 603 -20.01 -12.08 1.61
C LYS A 603 -18.52 -12.33 1.51
N MET A 604 -18.00 -12.56 0.28
CA MET A 604 -16.58 -12.82 0.06
C MET A 604 -16.14 -12.49 -1.37
N GLY A 605 -14.88 -12.08 -1.51
CA GLY A 605 -14.13 -12.12 -2.76
C GLY A 605 -13.09 -13.23 -2.75
N GLY A 606 -12.93 -13.95 -3.84
CA GLY A 606 -11.94 -15.03 -3.93
C GLY A 606 -10.52 -14.57 -3.64
N PHE A 607 -10.19 -13.31 -3.93
CA PHE A 607 -8.90 -12.69 -3.61
C PHE A 607 -9.03 -11.48 -2.68
N ILE A 608 -9.94 -10.54 -2.94
CA ILE A 608 -10.07 -9.30 -2.16
C ILE A 608 -11.52 -9.12 -1.70
N GLY A 609 -11.72 -8.80 -0.40
CA GLY A 609 -13.01 -8.41 0.12
C GLY A 609 -13.46 -7.09 -0.50
N GLU A 610 -12.79 -5.99 -0.23
CA GLU A 610 -13.04 -4.70 -0.86
C GLU A 610 -11.78 -4.12 -1.49
N ASN A 611 -11.84 -3.78 -2.78
CA ASN A 611 -10.71 -3.15 -3.48
C ASN A 611 -10.93 -1.65 -3.68
N ARG A 612 -9.96 -0.86 -3.25
CA ARG A 612 -9.92 0.61 -3.35
C ARG A 612 -8.72 1.13 -4.15
N ASN A 613 -7.82 0.26 -4.62
CA ASN A 613 -6.57 0.67 -5.29
C ASN A 613 -6.10 -0.36 -6.33
N ILE A 614 -4.88 -0.23 -6.80
CA ILE A 614 -4.31 -0.99 -7.92
C ILE A 614 -3.95 -2.42 -7.50
N VAL A 615 -4.33 -3.37 -8.36
CA VAL A 615 -3.95 -4.78 -8.29
C VAL A 615 -3.43 -5.22 -9.65
N LEU A 616 -2.20 -5.74 -9.69
CA LEU A 616 -1.52 -6.08 -10.94
C LEU A 616 -0.76 -7.41 -10.83
N GLY A 617 -1.04 -8.32 -11.75
CA GLY A 617 -0.32 -9.60 -11.82
C GLY A 617 -0.76 -10.57 -10.70
N VAL A 618 -1.94 -11.17 -10.84
CA VAL A 618 -2.46 -12.15 -9.87
C VAL A 618 -2.70 -13.49 -10.56
N ASP A 619 -2.08 -14.54 -10.02
CA ASP A 619 -2.42 -15.92 -10.30
C ASP A 619 -3.36 -16.40 -9.20
N LEU A 620 -4.65 -16.50 -9.52
CA LEU A 620 -5.71 -16.86 -8.56
C LEU A 620 -6.29 -18.23 -8.87
N LYS A 621 -5.91 -19.21 -8.08
CA LYS A 621 -6.59 -20.51 -8.03
C LYS A 621 -7.70 -20.46 -6.99
N LEU A 622 -8.93 -20.73 -7.42
CA LEU A 622 -10.11 -20.68 -6.56
C LEU A 622 -10.80 -22.05 -6.52
N THR A 623 -10.96 -22.59 -5.31
CA THR A 623 -11.68 -23.82 -5.07
C THR A 623 -12.81 -23.57 -4.06
N VAL A 624 -14.05 -23.63 -4.51
CA VAL A 624 -15.22 -23.55 -3.63
C VAL A 624 -15.87 -24.93 -3.63
N THR A 625 -15.88 -25.59 -2.47
CA THR A 625 -16.45 -26.94 -2.35
C THR A 625 -17.90 -26.92 -1.91
N ASN A 626 -18.32 -25.88 -1.18
CA ASN A 626 -19.69 -25.68 -0.74
C ASN A 626 -19.91 -24.25 -0.23
N ILE A 627 -21.06 -23.64 -0.51
CA ILE A 627 -21.55 -22.46 0.21
C ILE A 627 -23.00 -22.72 0.57
N ASN A 628 -23.23 -23.15 1.81
CA ASN A 628 -24.56 -23.38 2.38
C ASN A 628 -24.80 -22.35 3.49
N SER A 629 -25.37 -21.21 3.15
CA SER A 629 -25.65 -20.10 4.04
C SER A 629 -27.12 -19.74 4.01
N LYS A 630 -27.64 -19.26 5.13
CA LYS A 630 -28.97 -18.64 5.21
C LYS A 630 -28.91 -17.24 4.58
N ASN A 631 -30.07 -16.65 4.31
CA ASN A 631 -30.20 -15.28 3.81
C ASN A 631 -29.44 -15.02 2.49
N GLU A 632 -28.80 -13.87 2.36
CA GLU A 632 -28.13 -13.46 1.14
C GLU A 632 -26.69 -13.95 1.04
N ILE A 633 -26.31 -14.38 -0.14
CA ILE A 633 -24.95 -14.81 -0.48
C ILE A 633 -24.41 -13.90 -1.59
N TYR A 634 -23.29 -13.24 -1.34
CA TYR A 634 -22.57 -12.43 -2.32
C TYR A 634 -21.15 -12.98 -2.47
N PHE A 635 -20.86 -13.53 -3.63
CA PHE A 635 -19.57 -14.13 -3.91
C PHE A 635 -19.01 -13.64 -5.25
N GLY A 636 -17.93 -12.87 -5.20
CA GLY A 636 -17.14 -12.47 -6.36
C GLY A 636 -15.89 -13.33 -6.48
N ALA A 637 -15.62 -13.93 -7.64
CA ALA A 637 -14.46 -14.79 -7.78
C ALA A 637 -13.14 -14.03 -7.58
N VAL A 638 -13.09 -12.74 -7.86
CA VAL A 638 -11.92 -11.88 -7.55
C VAL A 638 -12.21 -10.99 -6.34
N ASN A 639 -13.18 -10.10 -6.41
CA ASN A 639 -13.51 -9.17 -5.33
C ASN A 639 -14.95 -9.36 -4.84
N TYR A 640 -15.22 -9.13 -3.52
CA TYR A 640 -16.60 -8.95 -3.09
C TYR A 640 -17.12 -7.59 -3.52
N SER A 641 -16.40 -6.50 -3.21
CA SER A 641 -16.80 -5.16 -3.63
C SER A 641 -15.63 -4.34 -4.19
N THR A 642 -15.97 -3.32 -4.98
CA THR A 642 -15.04 -2.31 -5.45
C THR A 642 -15.56 -0.96 -5.05
N TYR A 643 -14.78 -0.24 -4.23
CA TYR A 643 -15.11 1.10 -3.76
C TYR A 643 -14.49 2.15 -4.67
N LYS A 644 -15.32 3.09 -5.17
CA LYS A 644 -14.84 4.22 -5.95
C LYS A 644 -14.60 5.42 -5.05
N LYS A 645 -13.34 5.75 -4.78
CA LYS A 645 -12.96 7.05 -4.23
C LYS A 645 -12.70 8.02 -5.38
N PHE A 646 -13.39 9.17 -5.40
CA PHE A 646 -13.19 10.22 -6.40
C PHE A 646 -11.84 10.94 -6.21
N THR A 647 -10.75 10.24 -6.38
CA THR A 647 -9.42 10.83 -6.57
C THR A 647 -8.78 10.13 -7.76
N ASP A 648 -7.97 10.82 -8.52
CA ASP A 648 -7.40 10.52 -9.84
C ASP A 648 -6.80 9.11 -10.11
N LYS A 649 -6.96 8.15 -9.21
CA LYS A 649 -6.56 6.75 -9.39
C LYS A 649 -7.79 5.85 -9.23
N ASP A 650 -8.34 5.43 -10.34
CA ASP A 650 -9.40 4.39 -10.34
C ASP A 650 -8.84 3.08 -9.79
N ALA A 651 -9.62 2.41 -8.93
CA ALA A 651 -9.29 1.06 -8.48
C ALA A 651 -9.23 0.14 -9.71
N THR A 652 -8.04 -0.34 -10.03
CA THR A 652 -7.80 -1.15 -11.22
C THR A 652 -7.31 -2.53 -10.82
N VAL A 653 -7.96 -3.59 -11.34
CA VAL A 653 -7.48 -4.97 -11.26
C VAL A 653 -7.06 -5.41 -12.65
N SER A 654 -5.81 -5.79 -12.83
CA SER A 654 -5.25 -6.08 -14.15
C SER A 654 -4.25 -7.24 -14.12
N SER A 655 -4.12 -7.92 -15.27
CA SER A 655 -3.20 -9.05 -15.44
C SER A 655 -3.48 -10.21 -14.50
N VAL A 656 -4.71 -10.77 -14.58
CA VAL A 656 -5.17 -11.84 -13.69
C VAL A 656 -5.36 -13.13 -14.46
N PHE A 657 -4.81 -14.21 -13.94
CA PHE A 657 -5.18 -15.56 -14.31
C PHE A 657 -6.08 -16.14 -13.22
N LEU A 658 -7.36 -16.33 -13.52
CA LEU A 658 -8.37 -16.92 -12.62
C LEU A 658 -8.70 -18.34 -13.06
N HIS A 659 -8.46 -19.32 -12.19
CA HIS A 659 -8.72 -20.72 -12.55
C HIS A 659 -9.22 -21.53 -11.33
N GLY A 660 -9.74 -22.75 -11.58
CA GLY A 660 -10.21 -23.64 -10.53
C GLY A 660 -11.67 -24.08 -10.66
N ASN A 661 -12.31 -24.36 -9.53
CA ASN A 661 -13.66 -24.89 -9.48
C ASN A 661 -14.49 -24.23 -8.39
N VAL A 662 -15.74 -23.87 -8.71
CA VAL A 662 -16.71 -23.28 -7.78
C VAL A 662 -17.96 -24.13 -7.75
N ASN A 663 -18.27 -24.74 -6.59
CA ASN A 663 -19.49 -25.51 -6.37
C ASN A 663 -20.30 -24.84 -5.26
N ILE A 664 -21.50 -24.36 -5.56
CA ILE A 664 -22.39 -23.69 -4.63
C ILE A 664 -23.69 -24.45 -4.51
N LYS A 665 -24.06 -24.87 -3.28
CA LYS A 665 -25.36 -25.44 -2.98
C LYS A 665 -26.14 -24.46 -2.13
N LEU A 666 -27.25 -23.94 -2.64
CA LEU A 666 -28.07 -23.00 -1.89
C LEU A 666 -28.91 -23.72 -0.83
N ALA A 667 -28.85 -23.23 0.39
CA ALA A 667 -29.75 -23.64 1.45
C ALA A 667 -31.21 -23.36 1.09
N GLU A 668 -32.16 -24.09 1.64
CA GLU A 668 -33.60 -23.86 1.43
C GLU A 668 -34.03 -22.44 1.85
N ASN A 669 -33.43 -21.93 2.91
CA ASN A 669 -33.73 -20.60 3.47
C ASN A 669 -32.77 -19.51 2.94
N ALA A 670 -31.89 -19.80 2.00
CA ALA A 670 -31.17 -18.78 1.28
C ALA A 670 -32.15 -17.95 0.43
N THR A 671 -32.11 -16.64 0.61
CA THR A 671 -33.03 -15.72 -0.08
C THR A 671 -32.51 -15.31 -1.46
N LYS A 672 -31.16 -15.22 -1.59
CA LYS A 672 -30.52 -14.72 -2.81
C LYS A 672 -29.08 -15.20 -2.92
N LEU A 673 -28.64 -15.53 -4.14
CA LEU A 673 -27.24 -15.67 -4.50
C LEU A 673 -26.88 -14.64 -5.56
N ARG A 674 -25.91 -13.78 -5.27
CA ARG A 674 -25.22 -12.99 -6.28
C ARG A 674 -23.82 -13.55 -6.49
N PHE A 675 -23.56 -14.07 -7.67
CA PHE A 675 -22.25 -14.57 -8.08
C PHE A 675 -21.73 -13.78 -9.27
N SER A 676 -20.43 -13.40 -9.24
CA SER A 676 -19.73 -12.74 -10.35
C SER A 676 -18.31 -13.26 -10.49
N TYR A 677 -17.78 -13.31 -11.70
CA TYR A 677 -16.36 -13.58 -11.94
C TYR A 677 -15.44 -12.45 -11.47
N PHE A 678 -15.95 -11.23 -11.33
CA PHE A 678 -15.18 -10.05 -10.95
C PHE A 678 -15.57 -9.59 -9.55
N ALA A 679 -16.60 -8.78 -9.43
CA ALA A 679 -17.09 -8.26 -8.16
C ALA A 679 -18.59 -8.57 -7.96
N ALA A 680 -18.94 -9.08 -6.78
CA ALA A 680 -20.32 -9.39 -6.44
C ALA A 680 -21.16 -8.15 -6.09
N ARG A 681 -20.52 -7.08 -5.60
CA ARG A 681 -21.18 -5.80 -5.26
C ARG A 681 -20.40 -4.64 -5.85
N ARG A 682 -21.12 -3.69 -6.43
CA ARG A 682 -20.60 -2.36 -6.77
C ARG A 682 -21.33 -1.38 -5.87
N ASP A 683 -20.61 -0.65 -5.03
CA ASP A 683 -21.23 0.38 -4.20
C ASP A 683 -21.62 1.56 -5.10
N SER A 684 -22.92 1.73 -5.29
CA SER A 684 -23.50 2.86 -6.00
C SER A 684 -23.45 4.09 -5.10
N ILE A 685 -22.64 5.07 -5.46
CA ILE A 685 -22.91 6.44 -5.04
C ILE A 685 -24.10 6.93 -5.87
N ASN A 686 -25.07 7.53 -5.22
CA ASN A 686 -26.36 8.01 -5.74
C ASN A 686 -26.25 8.95 -6.96
N ASP A 687 -25.83 8.46 -8.12
CA ASP A 687 -25.93 9.20 -9.38
C ASP A 687 -26.28 8.23 -10.51
N ASN A 688 -27.55 8.28 -10.88
CA ASN A 688 -28.16 7.38 -11.86
C ASN A 688 -27.59 7.48 -13.29
N ASP A 689 -26.74 8.47 -13.61
CA ASP A 689 -26.29 8.73 -14.98
C ASP A 689 -24.80 8.46 -15.27
N ASN A 690 -23.96 8.29 -14.24
CA ASN A 690 -22.50 8.15 -14.45
C ASN A 690 -21.93 6.76 -14.15
N MET A 691 -22.73 5.83 -13.62
CA MET A 691 -22.27 4.49 -13.22
C MET A 691 -21.79 3.63 -14.40
N LEU A 692 -22.44 3.72 -15.55
CA LEU A 692 -22.08 2.94 -16.75
C LEU A 692 -20.76 3.37 -17.39
N LYS A 693 -20.39 4.64 -17.22
CA LYS A 693 -19.16 5.20 -17.82
C LYS A 693 -17.86 4.86 -17.08
N TYR A 694 -17.89 4.58 -15.79
CA TYR A 694 -16.72 4.46 -14.91
C TYR A 694 -16.45 3.04 -14.38
N GLY A 695 -17.41 2.13 -14.43
CA GLY A 695 -17.22 0.69 -14.14
C GLY A 695 -16.30 0.00 -15.16
N ARG A 696 -16.09 0.65 -16.30
CA ARG A 696 -15.31 0.16 -17.45
C ARG A 696 -13.79 0.12 -17.20
N ALA A 697 -13.27 0.90 -16.28
CA ALA A 697 -11.82 1.05 -16.10
C ALA A 697 -11.19 0.01 -15.14
N GLY A 698 -12.00 -0.74 -14.38
CA GLY A 698 -11.53 -1.49 -13.23
C GLY A 698 -10.85 -2.83 -13.52
N TYR A 699 -11.23 -3.54 -14.59
CA TYR A 699 -10.76 -4.91 -14.85
C TYR A 699 -10.17 -5.03 -16.25
N ARG A 700 -8.90 -5.46 -16.35
CA ARG A 700 -8.19 -5.55 -17.63
C ARG A 700 -7.27 -6.77 -17.68
N LYS A 701 -7.07 -7.34 -18.86
CA LYS A 701 -6.11 -8.43 -19.12
C LYS A 701 -6.37 -9.67 -18.24
N PHE A 702 -7.59 -10.19 -18.33
CA PHE A 702 -8.00 -11.41 -17.62
C PHE A 702 -7.92 -12.64 -18.52
N LEU A 703 -7.38 -13.71 -17.97
CA LEU A 703 -7.55 -15.07 -18.49
C LEU A 703 -8.34 -15.86 -17.45
N ILE A 704 -9.47 -16.49 -17.85
CA ILE A 704 -10.38 -17.17 -16.94
C ILE A 704 -10.55 -18.63 -17.37
N ASP A 705 -10.23 -19.56 -16.47
CA ASP A 705 -10.47 -21.00 -16.58
C ASP A 705 -11.16 -21.52 -15.31
N LEU A 706 -12.30 -20.94 -14.96
CA LEU A 706 -13.05 -21.23 -13.75
C LEU A 706 -14.32 -22.00 -14.07
N LYS A 707 -14.42 -23.25 -13.61
CA LYS A 707 -15.65 -24.05 -13.72
C LYS A 707 -16.57 -23.73 -12.56
N THR A 708 -17.83 -23.41 -12.84
CA THR A 708 -18.82 -23.03 -11.83
C THR A 708 -20.05 -23.90 -11.93
N GLU A 709 -20.43 -24.53 -10.83
CA GLU A 709 -21.65 -25.32 -10.71
C GLU A 709 -22.50 -24.78 -9.52
N ILE A 710 -23.77 -24.47 -9.78
CA ILE A 710 -24.70 -23.94 -8.79
C ILE A 710 -25.92 -24.83 -8.71
N GLU A 711 -26.20 -25.34 -7.51
CA GLU A 711 -27.46 -26.09 -7.22
C GLU A 711 -28.37 -25.20 -6.40
N SER A 712 -29.55 -24.87 -6.98
CA SER A 712 -30.60 -24.05 -6.34
C SER A 712 -31.89 -24.86 -6.27
N LYS A 713 -32.17 -25.42 -5.09
CA LYS A 713 -33.41 -26.17 -4.82
C LYS A 713 -34.19 -25.52 -3.69
N LYS A 714 -35.52 -25.55 -3.79
CA LYS A 714 -36.46 -25.22 -2.71
C LYS A 714 -37.42 -26.38 -2.55
N GLY A 715 -37.21 -27.18 -1.49
CA GLY A 715 -37.83 -28.49 -1.37
C GLY A 715 -37.34 -29.45 -2.46
N ALA A 716 -38.25 -30.10 -3.17
CA ALA A 716 -37.92 -31.00 -4.27
C ALA A 716 -37.77 -30.29 -5.65
N GLU A 717 -38.12 -29.00 -5.75
CA GLU A 717 -38.12 -28.26 -7.01
C GLU A 717 -36.92 -27.35 -7.18
N TYR A 718 -36.50 -27.15 -8.43
CA TYR A 718 -35.47 -26.18 -8.75
C TYR A 718 -36.01 -24.75 -8.78
N ASP A 719 -35.37 -23.83 -8.04
CA ASP A 719 -35.74 -22.42 -7.94
C ASP A 719 -34.60 -21.52 -8.37
N THR A 720 -34.68 -21.00 -9.60
CA THR A 720 -33.68 -20.07 -10.15
C THR A 720 -34.02 -18.60 -9.88
N SER A 721 -35.19 -18.30 -9.31
CA SER A 721 -35.59 -16.91 -9.04
C SER A 721 -34.72 -16.23 -8.00
N ARG A 722 -33.98 -17.02 -7.21
CA ARG A 722 -33.04 -16.55 -6.20
C ARG A 722 -31.63 -16.24 -6.73
N LEU A 723 -31.39 -16.48 -8.04
CA LEU A 723 -30.05 -16.34 -8.62
C LEU A 723 -29.91 -15.01 -9.33
N GLU A 724 -28.91 -14.22 -8.92
CA GLU A 724 -28.39 -13.09 -9.68
C GLU A 724 -26.95 -13.45 -10.11
N LEU A 725 -26.82 -13.96 -11.31
CA LEU A 725 -25.54 -14.36 -11.87
C LEU A 725 -25.04 -13.19 -12.73
N GLY A 726 -24.10 -12.44 -12.15
CA GLY A 726 -23.56 -11.24 -12.77
C GLY A 726 -22.52 -11.58 -13.81
N LEU A 727 -22.95 -11.50 -15.07
CA LEU A 727 -22.08 -11.13 -16.17
C LEU A 727 -22.23 -9.62 -16.39
N ASP A 728 -22.10 -8.85 -15.30
CA ASP A 728 -22.26 -7.37 -15.31
C ASP A 728 -21.32 -6.69 -16.33
N TRP A 729 -20.24 -7.36 -16.71
CA TRP A 729 -19.32 -6.93 -17.76
C TRP A 729 -19.92 -6.91 -19.15
N TYR A 730 -21.01 -7.65 -19.44
CA TYR A 730 -21.59 -7.71 -20.77
C TYR A 730 -22.23 -6.38 -21.19
N GLU A 731 -23.01 -5.75 -20.31
CA GLU A 731 -23.61 -4.42 -20.58
C GLU A 731 -22.52 -3.35 -20.82
N ASP A 732 -21.36 -3.49 -20.17
CA ASP A 732 -20.21 -2.62 -20.37
C ASP A 732 -19.46 -2.87 -21.69
N PHE A 733 -19.58 -4.08 -22.29
CA PHE A 733 -18.81 -4.50 -23.46
C PHE A 733 -19.54 -4.28 -24.79
N LYS A 734 -20.86 -4.21 -24.80
CA LYS A 734 -21.62 -4.19 -26.08
C LYS A 734 -21.26 -2.99 -26.96
N ASP A 735 -20.75 -1.92 -26.39
CA ASP A 735 -20.43 -0.67 -27.09
C ASP A 735 -18.92 -0.32 -27.13
N ASP A 736 -18.03 -1.13 -26.53
CA ASP A 736 -16.59 -0.81 -26.46
C ASP A 736 -15.70 -1.96 -26.93
N THR A 737 -15.32 -1.90 -28.20
CA THR A 737 -14.48 -2.89 -28.87
C THR A 737 -13.06 -3.02 -28.28
N SER A 738 -12.58 -2.01 -27.56
CA SER A 738 -11.24 -2.02 -26.95
C SER A 738 -11.19 -2.88 -25.69
N LEU A 739 -12.30 -3.07 -25.01
CA LEU A 739 -12.41 -3.89 -23.81
C LEU A 739 -12.50 -5.39 -24.13
N ALA A 740 -13.14 -5.75 -25.22
CA ALA A 740 -13.26 -7.14 -25.67
C ALA A 740 -11.91 -7.84 -25.85
N SER A 741 -10.84 -7.08 -26.19
CA SER A 741 -9.48 -7.61 -26.34
C SER A 741 -8.74 -7.84 -25.01
N ASN A 742 -9.33 -7.51 -23.87
CA ASN A 742 -8.67 -7.56 -22.55
C ASN A 742 -9.13 -8.73 -21.67
N ILE A 743 -10.15 -9.49 -22.06
CA ILE A 743 -10.66 -10.62 -21.29
C ILE A 743 -10.76 -11.85 -22.20
N ALA A 744 -10.17 -12.95 -21.80
CA ALA A 744 -10.26 -14.23 -22.48
C ALA A 744 -10.80 -15.29 -21.52
N LEU A 745 -11.73 -16.11 -22.03
CA LEU A 745 -12.31 -17.24 -21.30
C LEU A 745 -11.78 -18.53 -21.91
N ILE A 746 -11.26 -19.43 -21.09
CA ILE A 746 -10.90 -20.79 -21.51
C ILE A 746 -12.13 -21.66 -21.35
N CYS A 747 -12.64 -22.15 -22.48
CA CYS A 747 -13.80 -23.01 -22.53
C CYS A 747 -13.41 -24.43 -22.90
N THR A 748 -13.86 -25.43 -22.14
CA THR A 748 -13.77 -26.82 -22.57
C THR A 748 -14.86 -27.11 -23.58
N ALA A 749 -14.49 -27.54 -24.79
CA ALA A 749 -15.47 -27.98 -25.78
C ALA A 749 -16.14 -29.28 -25.30
N GLY A 750 -17.45 -29.24 -25.06
CA GLY A 750 -18.24 -30.43 -24.85
C GLY A 750 -18.39 -31.26 -26.16
N THR A 751 -18.44 -32.57 -26.05
CA THR A 751 -18.78 -33.47 -27.14
C THR A 751 -20.29 -33.44 -27.35
N GLY A 752 -20.76 -32.83 -28.46
CA GLY A 752 -22.18 -32.74 -28.81
C GLY A 752 -22.66 -31.31 -28.99
N ASP A 753 -23.73 -31.12 -29.71
CA ASP A 753 -24.27 -29.83 -30.14
C ASP A 753 -24.34 -28.80 -29.02
N ASN A 754 -23.49 -27.77 -29.11
CA ASN A 754 -23.65 -26.46 -28.50
C ASN A 754 -23.57 -26.36 -26.96
N LYS A 755 -22.64 -26.99 -26.24
CA LYS A 755 -22.52 -26.82 -24.80
C LYS A 755 -21.29 -26.00 -24.42
N PHE A 756 -21.52 -24.74 -24.05
CA PHE A 756 -20.52 -23.86 -23.44
C PHE A 756 -20.81 -23.74 -21.94
N GLY A 757 -20.15 -24.57 -21.11
CA GLY A 757 -20.45 -24.62 -19.71
C GLY A 757 -19.47 -23.80 -18.87
N PHE A 758 -19.64 -22.48 -18.75
CA PHE A 758 -18.94 -21.70 -17.74
C PHE A 758 -19.61 -21.81 -16.39
N ILE A 759 -20.95 -21.70 -16.39
CA ILE A 759 -21.79 -21.82 -15.22
C ILE A 759 -22.83 -22.88 -15.52
N LYS A 760 -22.87 -23.90 -14.69
CA LYS A 760 -23.97 -24.84 -14.67
C LYS A 760 -24.88 -24.55 -13.51
N VAL A 761 -26.17 -24.50 -13.77
CA VAL A 761 -27.19 -24.39 -12.75
C VAL A 761 -28.05 -25.65 -12.78
N ASN A 762 -28.13 -26.35 -11.65
CA ASN A 762 -28.88 -27.60 -11.52
C ASN A 762 -28.48 -28.65 -12.58
N GLY A 763 -27.20 -28.68 -12.98
CA GLY A 763 -26.67 -29.61 -13.98
C GLY A 763 -26.78 -29.16 -15.42
N GLU A 764 -27.54 -28.09 -15.72
CA GLU A 764 -27.73 -27.55 -17.07
C GLU A 764 -26.86 -26.29 -17.28
N ASP A 765 -26.41 -26.07 -18.53
CA ASP A 765 -25.67 -24.88 -18.87
C ASP A 765 -26.55 -23.65 -18.73
N TYR A 766 -26.12 -22.69 -17.88
CA TYR A 766 -26.84 -21.45 -17.58
C TYR A 766 -26.31 -20.31 -18.45
N PHE A 767 -27.20 -19.68 -19.18
CA PHE A 767 -26.95 -18.46 -19.92
C PHE A 767 -27.65 -17.30 -19.23
N ALA A 768 -26.90 -16.34 -18.69
CA ALA A 768 -27.49 -15.15 -18.11
C ALA A 768 -28.39 -14.44 -19.13
N LYS A 769 -29.47 -13.85 -18.67
CA LYS A 769 -30.32 -12.94 -19.46
C LYS A 769 -29.78 -11.53 -19.30
N ASP A 770 -29.83 -10.74 -20.38
CA ASP A 770 -29.58 -9.30 -20.28
C ASP A 770 -30.68 -8.61 -19.45
N SER A 771 -30.50 -7.33 -19.16
CA SER A 771 -31.47 -6.51 -18.43
C SER A 771 -32.85 -6.44 -19.10
N LYS A 772 -32.98 -6.87 -20.37
CA LYS A 772 -34.19 -6.93 -21.19
C LYS A 772 -34.77 -8.34 -21.28
N GLY A 773 -34.19 -9.33 -20.61
CA GLY A 773 -34.64 -10.71 -20.59
C GLY A 773 -34.23 -11.56 -21.79
N ALA A 774 -33.38 -11.06 -22.71
CA ALA A 774 -32.83 -11.84 -23.81
C ALA A 774 -31.66 -12.74 -23.32
N ASN A 775 -31.59 -13.97 -23.85
CA ASN A 775 -30.49 -14.88 -23.55
C ASN A 775 -29.18 -14.34 -24.15
N LEU A 776 -28.13 -14.30 -23.35
CA LEU A 776 -26.80 -13.82 -23.77
C LEU A 776 -26.19 -14.64 -24.92
N LYS A 777 -26.61 -15.89 -25.13
CA LYS A 777 -26.21 -16.70 -26.31
C LYS A 777 -26.55 -16.05 -27.66
N ASP A 778 -27.57 -15.19 -27.66
CA ASP A 778 -28.08 -14.53 -28.87
C ASP A 778 -27.49 -13.12 -29.03
N VAL A 779 -26.65 -12.71 -28.12
CA VAL A 779 -26.09 -11.35 -28.11
C VAL A 779 -24.84 -11.30 -28.99
N LYS A 780 -24.78 -10.30 -29.84
CA LYS A 780 -23.65 -10.03 -30.74
C LYS A 780 -22.78 -8.92 -30.18
N VAL A 781 -21.48 -9.16 -30.16
CA VAL A 781 -20.46 -8.12 -29.96
C VAL A 781 -19.76 -7.96 -31.32
N ASN A 782 -19.84 -6.78 -31.93
CA ASN A 782 -19.26 -6.50 -33.25
C ASN A 782 -19.71 -7.51 -34.32
N ASP A 783 -21.04 -7.76 -34.38
CA ASP A 783 -21.63 -8.77 -35.29
C ASP A 783 -21.25 -10.24 -35.05
N HIS A 784 -20.57 -10.54 -33.96
CA HIS A 784 -20.23 -11.91 -33.59
C HIS A 784 -21.02 -12.35 -32.32
N ASN A 785 -21.57 -13.55 -32.36
CA ASN A 785 -22.25 -14.13 -31.20
C ASN A 785 -21.21 -14.53 -30.15
N LEU A 786 -21.26 -13.96 -28.95
CA LEU A 786 -20.31 -14.19 -27.87
C LEU A 786 -20.22 -15.68 -27.49
N PHE A 787 -21.28 -16.42 -27.68
CA PHE A 787 -21.46 -17.81 -27.25
C PHE A 787 -22.00 -18.77 -28.34
N SER A 788 -21.82 -18.48 -29.63
CA SER A 788 -22.28 -19.38 -30.70
C SER A 788 -21.23 -20.42 -31.05
N SER A 789 -21.70 -21.59 -31.56
CA SER A 789 -20.82 -22.65 -32.07
C SER A 789 -19.92 -22.21 -33.24
N ASN A 790 -20.29 -21.10 -33.91
CA ASN A 790 -19.51 -20.48 -34.98
C ASN A 790 -18.46 -19.49 -34.50
N ALA A 791 -18.38 -19.20 -33.19
CA ALA A 791 -17.36 -18.34 -32.61
C ALA A 791 -15.93 -18.85 -32.86
N LYS A 792 -15.75 -20.10 -33.23
CA LYS A 792 -14.51 -20.75 -33.66
C LYS A 792 -13.72 -20.00 -34.74
N LYS A 793 -14.40 -19.18 -35.57
CA LYS A 793 -13.77 -18.53 -36.71
C LYS A 793 -13.56 -17.04 -36.63
N THR A 794 -14.14 -16.36 -35.65
CA THR A 794 -14.27 -14.89 -35.72
C THR A 794 -14.06 -14.14 -34.42
N ASN A 795 -13.86 -14.80 -33.25
CA ASN A 795 -13.75 -14.09 -31.99
C ASN A 795 -12.42 -14.37 -31.33
N ASP A 796 -11.52 -13.39 -31.38
CA ASP A 796 -10.16 -13.44 -30.84
C ASP A 796 -10.10 -13.51 -29.30
N ASN A 797 -11.25 -13.44 -28.61
CA ASN A 797 -11.36 -13.37 -27.15
C ASN A 797 -11.86 -14.65 -26.49
N LEU A 798 -12.36 -15.63 -27.27
CA LEU A 798 -12.80 -16.93 -26.77
C LEU A 798 -11.77 -17.98 -27.14
N TYR A 799 -11.07 -18.53 -26.17
CA TYR A 799 -10.13 -19.62 -26.38
C TYR A 799 -10.82 -20.95 -26.12
N PHE A 800 -10.99 -21.71 -27.24
CA PHE A 800 -11.43 -23.07 -27.11
C PHE A 800 -10.23 -23.98 -26.90
N GLN A 801 -10.35 -24.92 -25.99
CA GLN A 801 -9.47 -26.06 -25.94
C GLN A 801 -9.69 -26.90 -27.21
N ASN A 802 -9.01 -26.54 -28.30
CA ASN A 802 -9.03 -27.34 -29.52
C ASN A 802 -7.89 -28.35 -29.42
N ASN A 803 -8.23 -29.60 -29.71
CA ASN A 803 -7.30 -30.73 -29.90
C ASN A 803 -6.41 -30.57 -31.16
N GLU A 804 -6.13 -29.34 -31.63
CA GLU A 804 -5.19 -29.09 -32.71
C GLU A 804 -3.80 -28.80 -32.11
N PRO A 805 -2.86 -29.75 -32.23
CA PRO A 805 -1.48 -29.54 -31.78
C PRO A 805 -0.83 -28.40 -32.57
N GLY A 806 -0.22 -27.44 -31.91
CA GLY A 806 0.68 -26.45 -32.51
C GLY A 806 0.15 -25.06 -32.74
N LYS A 807 -1.07 -24.67 -32.31
CA LYS A 807 -1.51 -23.26 -32.35
C LYS A 807 -1.22 -22.56 -31.03
N GLU A 808 -0.38 -21.53 -31.08
CA GLU A 808 -0.15 -20.59 -29.98
C GLU A 808 -1.48 -19.90 -29.63
N LEU A 809 -1.67 -19.62 -28.32
CA LEU A 809 -2.70 -18.71 -27.84
C LEU A 809 -2.34 -17.28 -28.28
N ASN A 810 -2.52 -16.95 -29.56
CA ASN A 810 -2.03 -15.72 -30.17
C ASN A 810 -2.63 -14.44 -29.59
N ASN A 811 -3.73 -14.53 -28.85
CA ASN A 811 -4.42 -13.36 -28.26
C ASN A 811 -4.65 -13.47 -26.76
N ASN A 812 -3.85 -14.25 -26.02
CA ASN A 812 -3.92 -14.27 -24.57
C ASN A 812 -3.62 -12.84 -24.03
N PRO A 813 -4.56 -12.19 -23.29
CA PRO A 813 -4.38 -10.83 -22.77
C PRO A 813 -3.13 -10.69 -21.88
N LEU A 814 -2.69 -11.77 -21.22
CA LEU A 814 -1.50 -11.78 -20.36
C LEU A 814 -0.19 -11.67 -21.16
N THR A 815 -0.18 -12.03 -22.46
CA THR A 815 1.01 -11.88 -23.32
C THR A 815 1.47 -10.44 -23.46
N ARG A 816 0.60 -9.48 -23.17
CA ARG A 816 0.94 -8.05 -23.17
C ARG A 816 1.73 -7.62 -21.94
N ASP A 817 1.83 -8.47 -20.93
CA ASP A 817 2.57 -8.22 -19.68
C ASP A 817 3.72 -9.22 -19.50
N LYS A 818 4.55 -9.37 -20.53
CA LYS A 818 5.71 -10.29 -20.54
C LYS A 818 6.73 -10.05 -19.41
N SER A 819 6.72 -8.88 -18.79
CA SER A 819 7.53 -8.60 -17.59
C SER A 819 7.01 -9.30 -16.35
N ILE A 820 5.73 -9.68 -16.33
CA ILE A 820 5.04 -10.28 -15.19
C ILE A 820 4.86 -11.79 -15.38
N TRP A 821 4.51 -12.22 -16.62
CA TRP A 821 4.12 -13.58 -16.92
C TRP A 821 5.14 -14.34 -17.78
N ASP A 822 5.44 -15.57 -17.38
CA ASP A 822 6.02 -16.59 -18.24
C ASP A 822 4.89 -17.41 -18.87
N ILE A 823 4.69 -17.27 -20.17
CA ILE A 823 3.60 -17.92 -20.89
C ILE A 823 4.19 -19.02 -21.73
N PRO A 824 3.99 -20.28 -21.32
CA PRO A 824 4.48 -21.41 -22.09
C PRO A 824 3.78 -21.48 -23.46
N LYS A 825 4.49 -22.01 -24.48
CA LYS A 825 3.90 -22.35 -25.76
C LYS A 825 2.97 -23.55 -25.56
N PHE A 826 1.68 -23.35 -25.83
CA PHE A 826 0.72 -24.44 -25.73
C PHE A 826 0.86 -25.43 -26.90
N TYR A 827 1.27 -26.65 -26.59
CA TYR A 827 1.19 -27.81 -27.48
C TYR A 827 0.23 -28.84 -26.86
N GLY A 828 -1.04 -28.83 -27.27
CA GLY A 828 -2.01 -29.83 -26.81
C GLY A 828 -2.86 -29.41 -25.61
N THR A 829 -3.61 -30.34 -25.03
CA THR A 829 -4.46 -30.13 -23.86
C THR A 829 -3.60 -29.77 -22.64
N PRO A 830 -3.74 -28.60 -22.01
CA PRO A 830 -2.95 -28.26 -20.83
C PRO A 830 -3.26 -29.23 -19.69
N GLY A 831 -2.25 -29.90 -19.20
CA GLY A 831 -2.32 -30.57 -17.89
C GLY A 831 -2.12 -29.54 -16.79
N PRO A 832 -2.52 -29.83 -15.53
CA PRO A 832 -2.41 -28.89 -14.41
C PRO A 832 -0.97 -28.38 -14.16
N ASP A 833 0.05 -29.06 -14.69
CA ASP A 833 1.46 -28.72 -14.40
C ASP A 833 2.26 -28.21 -15.60
N THR A 834 1.72 -28.22 -16.83
CA THR A 834 2.54 -28.03 -18.03
C THR A 834 2.12 -26.93 -18.98
N GLY A 835 1.00 -26.25 -18.74
CA GLY A 835 0.44 -25.33 -19.73
C GLY A 835 -0.14 -24.01 -19.25
N TYR A 836 -0.16 -23.74 -17.94
CA TYR A 836 -0.70 -22.49 -17.43
C TYR A 836 0.35 -21.37 -17.35
N PRO A 837 -0.04 -20.10 -17.51
CA PRO A 837 0.83 -18.97 -17.26
C PRO A 837 1.37 -18.98 -15.82
N LYS A 838 2.65 -18.62 -15.64
CA LYS A 838 3.29 -18.52 -14.33
C LYS A 838 3.82 -17.11 -14.10
N LEU A 839 3.74 -16.62 -12.88
CA LEU A 839 4.35 -15.35 -12.49
C LEU A 839 5.87 -15.52 -12.43
N LYS A 840 6.62 -14.73 -13.20
CA LYS A 840 8.07 -14.87 -13.36
C LYS A 840 8.86 -14.79 -12.06
N ASP A 841 8.46 -13.88 -11.20
CA ASP A 841 9.18 -13.60 -9.96
C ASP A 841 8.78 -14.51 -8.78
N LEU A 842 7.87 -15.46 -9.03
CA LEU A 842 7.40 -16.45 -8.03
C LEU A 842 7.68 -17.90 -8.46
N ALA A 843 8.31 -18.10 -9.61
CA ALA A 843 8.61 -19.41 -10.17
C ALA A 843 9.66 -20.19 -9.35
#